data_3e93fbfa7e2959c64260b0a88c7316bc
#
_entry.id   3e93fbfa7e2959c64260b0a88c7316bc
#
_cell.length_a   1.000
_cell.length_b   1.000
_cell.length_c   1.000
_cell.angle_alpha   90.00
_cell.angle_beta   90.00
_cell.angle_gamma   90.00
#
_symmetry.space_group_name_H-M   'P 1'
#
loop_
_entity.id
_entity.type
_entity.pdbx_description
1 polymer ?
#
loop_
_entity_poly.entity_id
_entity_poly.type
_entity_poly.pdbx_seq_one_letter_code
_entity_poly.pdbx_strand_id
1 'polypeptide(L)'
;MNKEGNHNHAEHEENHHNHEESHESHNHSGHDHHAHMVTDFRNKFFIILIFTIPIVLLSPMIQNFIGVDWQFTGDSYIVAALATFVYFYGGWPFIKGAYDELKNKEPGMMTLIAMAISVAYFYSMAVVFGFNGEEIFWELATLVLIMLLGHWIEMRAINNASKALESLASLMPDTANRITENGETEEVQIDDIKAGDLLLVKPGEKMPLDGKIVKGKSQVDESMLTGESVPVGKSVDDEVIGGSINREGSLTIEVEKLMNESYLTQVIDMVRESQRTKSKTQDVTNKAAKWLFYIALAAGIITFIVWISIGATIDTAIMRLVTVLVIACPHALGLAAPLVISVSTSLAAKHGLLIRKRPQFEKARKINAVIFDKTGTLTEGKFGVTDIQTFNNIDENILLSYAATIENDSEHPIARGILNEAKLKELELLEMSNFNSITGVGIEGTIDDKQVKVVSPGYVRKQKIDFDDKNFNKWSEQGKTVVFLLVNEELAGAIALADKIKESSKQTIEQLHKRNIKAIMLTGDNQKVANYVAEQIGIDEVYAEVMPNEKADKVTEIQERGLVVAMTGDGINDAPALTKADVGIAVGAGTDIAMDSADIVLVDSNPKDILAIFSLSKRTYNKLVQNLIWATGYNVIALPLAAGVLAPWGIILSPAVGAILMSLSTIIVAINAQLLHRFEVE
;
A
#
# COMPACT_ATOMS: atom_id res chain seq x y z
N MET A 1 39.43 -43.62 45.92
CA MET A 1 38.37 -44.63 45.98
C MET A 1 37.45 -44.37 44.84
N ASN A 2 37.70 -44.86 43.73
CA ASN A 2 37.09 -45.90 42.88
C ASN A 2 35.59 -45.93 42.87
N LYS A 3 34.98 -45.65 41.65
CA LYS A 3 34.28 -46.54 40.74
C LYS A 3 33.67 -45.69 39.63
N GLU A 4 34.14 -45.69 38.42
CA GLU A 4 33.95 -46.62 37.27
C GLU A 4 32.49 -47.05 37.08
N GLY A 5 31.92 -46.75 35.92
CA GLY A 5 30.64 -47.20 35.45
C GLY A 5 30.27 -46.75 34.05
N ASN A 6 30.90 -47.35 33.09
CA ASN A 6 30.41 -47.93 31.82
C ASN A 6 29.53 -47.09 30.87
N HIS A 7 30.11 -46.74 29.71
CA HIS A 7 29.49 -46.38 28.44
C HIS A 7 28.95 -47.63 27.74
N ASN A 8 27.68 -47.53 27.28
CA ASN A 8 27.18 -48.37 26.21
C ASN A 8 26.95 -47.53 24.98
N HIS A 9 27.73 -47.80 23.93
CA HIS A 9 27.49 -47.40 22.55
C HIS A 9 26.26 -48.16 22.03
N ALA A 10 25.31 -47.44 21.47
CA ALA A 10 24.32 -47.98 20.56
C ALA A 10 24.53 -47.30 19.21
N GLU A 11 24.92 -48.09 18.25
CA GLU A 11 25.01 -47.76 16.84
C GLU A 11 23.61 -47.34 16.32
N HIS A 12 23.50 -46.18 15.73
CA HIS A 12 22.36 -45.81 14.89
C HIS A 12 22.83 -45.78 13.44
N GLU A 13 22.27 -46.72 12.68
CA GLU A 13 22.36 -46.82 11.23
C GLU A 13 21.91 -45.51 10.58
N GLU A 14 22.76 -44.96 9.73
CA GLU A 14 22.46 -43.84 8.79
C GLU A 14 21.52 -44.36 7.69
N ASN A 15 20.25 -44.04 7.78
CA ASN A 15 19.34 -44.10 6.64
C ASN A 15 19.45 -42.80 5.83
N HIS A 16 20.21 -42.85 4.75
CA HIS A 16 20.18 -41.89 3.68
C HIS A 16 18.79 -41.93 3.01
N HIS A 17 17.90 -41.02 3.41
CA HIS A 17 16.78 -40.60 2.56
C HIS A 17 17.25 -39.48 1.63
N ASN A 18 17.40 -39.82 0.36
CA ASN A 18 17.45 -38.88 -0.75
C ASN A 18 16.18 -38.03 -0.70
N HIS A 19 16.28 -36.81 -0.22
CA HIS A 19 15.33 -35.76 -0.58
C HIS A 19 15.74 -35.23 -1.95
N GLU A 20 15.02 -35.67 -2.99
CA GLU A 20 14.89 -34.90 -4.22
C GLU A 20 14.20 -33.59 -3.82
N GLU A 21 14.97 -32.51 -3.79
CA GLU A 21 14.46 -31.14 -3.77
C GLU A 21 13.70 -30.90 -5.08
N SER A 22 12.40 -31.15 -5.05
CA SER A 22 11.51 -30.56 -6.04
C SER A 22 11.51 -29.05 -5.82
N HIS A 23 12.15 -28.32 -6.69
CA HIS A 23 11.92 -26.90 -6.86
C HIS A 23 10.44 -26.70 -7.24
N GLU A 24 9.57 -26.62 -6.24
CA GLU A 24 8.24 -26.06 -6.41
C GLU A 24 8.38 -24.56 -6.61
N SER A 25 8.12 -24.15 -7.83
CA SER A 25 7.92 -22.76 -8.21
C SER A 25 6.83 -22.12 -7.32
N HIS A 26 7.24 -21.45 -6.25
CA HIS A 26 6.38 -20.58 -5.47
C HIS A 26 6.15 -19.32 -6.25
N ASN A 27 5.12 -19.24 -7.09
CA ASN A 27 4.54 -17.93 -7.40
C ASN A 27 3.34 -17.89 -8.34
N HIS A 28 2.23 -18.60 -8.15
CA HIS A 28 0.97 -18.20 -8.85
C HIS A 28 -0.33 -18.64 -8.17
N SER A 29 -0.27 -19.27 -6.97
CA SER A 29 -1.44 -19.98 -6.43
C SER A 29 -2.59 -19.13 -5.85
N GLY A 30 -2.37 -17.84 -5.58
CA GLY A 30 -3.41 -16.99 -4.96
C GLY A 30 -4.33 -16.31 -5.98
N HIS A 31 -3.78 -15.81 -7.07
CA HIS A 31 -4.54 -15.09 -8.12
C HIS A 31 -5.31 -16.02 -9.05
N ASP A 32 -4.74 -17.15 -9.43
CA ASP A 32 -5.42 -18.17 -10.24
C ASP A 32 -6.66 -18.70 -9.53
N HIS A 33 -6.64 -18.83 -8.21
CA HIS A 33 -7.79 -19.27 -7.41
C HIS A 33 -8.99 -18.31 -7.53
N HIS A 34 -8.77 -17.00 -7.46
CA HIS A 34 -9.85 -16.01 -7.56
C HIS A 34 -10.39 -15.89 -8.99
N ALA A 35 -9.55 -15.95 -10.01
CA ALA A 35 -9.95 -15.92 -11.41
C ALA A 35 -10.78 -17.18 -11.78
N HIS A 36 -10.35 -18.35 -11.29
CA HIS A 36 -11.11 -19.60 -11.43
C HIS A 36 -12.47 -19.53 -10.74
N MET A 37 -12.57 -18.95 -9.53
CA MET A 37 -13.83 -18.78 -8.81
C MET A 37 -14.81 -17.86 -9.56
N VAL A 38 -14.36 -16.74 -10.14
CA VAL A 38 -15.19 -15.85 -10.95
C VAL A 38 -15.80 -16.60 -12.13
N THR A 39 -15.00 -17.42 -12.81
CA THR A 39 -15.45 -18.21 -13.97
C THR A 39 -16.41 -19.33 -13.56
N ASP A 40 -16.16 -19.99 -12.42
CA ASP A 40 -17.01 -21.07 -11.90
C ASP A 40 -18.41 -20.54 -11.51
N PHE A 41 -18.48 -19.45 -10.74
CA PHE A 41 -19.76 -18.83 -10.37
C PHE A 41 -20.54 -18.33 -11.60
N ARG A 42 -19.85 -17.71 -12.57
CA ARG A 42 -20.48 -17.28 -13.83
C ARG A 42 -21.09 -18.45 -14.60
N ASN A 43 -20.32 -19.52 -14.79
CA ASN A 43 -20.77 -20.68 -15.55
C ASN A 43 -21.94 -21.36 -14.85
N LYS A 44 -21.85 -21.55 -13.53
CA LYS A 44 -22.96 -22.09 -12.72
C LYS A 44 -24.20 -21.23 -12.83
N PHE A 45 -24.09 -19.91 -12.76
CA PHE A 45 -25.22 -18.98 -12.91
C PHE A 45 -25.96 -19.21 -14.22
N PHE A 46 -25.25 -19.22 -15.36
CA PHE A 46 -25.93 -19.43 -16.67
C PHE A 46 -26.53 -20.82 -16.81
N ILE A 47 -25.88 -21.86 -16.31
CA ILE A 47 -26.44 -23.21 -16.33
C ILE A 47 -27.72 -23.27 -15.47
N ILE A 48 -27.64 -22.78 -14.23
CA ILE A 48 -28.79 -22.81 -13.31
C ILE A 48 -29.92 -21.92 -13.80
N LEU A 49 -29.66 -20.83 -14.51
CA LEU A 49 -30.68 -20.00 -15.15
C LEU A 49 -31.58 -20.83 -16.11
N ILE A 50 -30.95 -21.70 -16.93
CA ILE A 50 -31.65 -22.57 -17.87
C ILE A 50 -32.60 -23.54 -17.12
N PHE A 51 -32.16 -24.08 -15.98
CA PHE A 51 -32.97 -25.01 -15.17
C PHE A 51 -34.02 -24.30 -14.31
N THR A 52 -33.74 -23.06 -13.88
CA THR A 52 -34.69 -22.26 -13.07
C THR A 52 -35.91 -21.84 -13.87
N ILE A 53 -35.77 -21.51 -15.16
CA ILE A 53 -36.88 -21.05 -16.00
C ILE A 53 -38.05 -22.09 -16.02
N PRO A 54 -37.82 -23.37 -16.35
CA PRO A 54 -38.92 -24.35 -16.33
C PRO A 54 -39.50 -24.61 -14.93
N ILE A 55 -38.66 -24.58 -13.87
CA ILE A 55 -39.17 -24.71 -12.49
C ILE A 55 -40.13 -23.57 -12.15
N VAL A 56 -39.77 -22.32 -12.49
CA VAL A 56 -40.63 -21.15 -12.26
C VAL A 56 -41.92 -21.21 -13.09
N LEU A 57 -41.83 -21.59 -14.37
CA LEU A 57 -43.00 -21.69 -15.26
C LEU A 57 -43.97 -22.81 -14.86
N LEU A 58 -43.49 -23.91 -14.30
CA LEU A 58 -44.30 -25.03 -13.83
C LEU A 58 -44.79 -24.84 -12.39
N SER A 59 -44.33 -23.82 -11.66
CA SER A 59 -44.81 -23.54 -10.30
C SER A 59 -46.29 -23.14 -10.28
N PRO A 60 -47.16 -23.83 -9.50
CA PRO A 60 -48.57 -23.50 -9.39
C PRO A 60 -48.83 -22.04 -8.97
N MET A 61 -48.04 -21.51 -8.07
CA MET A 61 -48.14 -20.13 -7.59
C MET A 61 -47.89 -19.11 -8.72
N ILE A 62 -46.89 -19.33 -9.55
CA ILE A 62 -46.58 -18.45 -10.68
C ILE A 62 -47.63 -18.57 -11.78
N GLN A 63 -48.11 -19.78 -12.08
CA GLN A 63 -49.18 -20.01 -13.06
C GLN A 63 -50.48 -19.32 -12.65
N ASN A 64 -50.86 -19.41 -11.38
CA ASN A 64 -52.00 -18.69 -10.83
C ASN A 64 -51.86 -17.17 -10.95
N PHE A 65 -50.66 -16.63 -10.75
CA PHE A 65 -50.40 -15.20 -10.87
C PHE A 65 -50.49 -14.69 -12.31
N ILE A 66 -50.05 -15.51 -13.30
CA ILE A 66 -50.05 -15.15 -14.72
C ILE A 66 -51.44 -15.48 -15.35
N GLY A 67 -52.25 -16.27 -14.67
CA GLY A 67 -53.59 -16.69 -15.15
C GLY A 67 -53.53 -17.80 -16.20
N VAL A 68 -52.52 -18.67 -16.15
CA VAL A 68 -52.39 -19.85 -17.02
C VAL A 68 -52.41 -21.11 -16.19
N ASP A 69 -52.81 -22.22 -16.81
CA ASP A 69 -52.82 -23.55 -16.21
C ASP A 69 -52.13 -24.53 -17.19
N TRP A 70 -50.85 -24.79 -16.90
CA TRP A 70 -50.01 -25.72 -17.68
C TRP A 70 -49.68 -26.98 -16.88
N GLN A 71 -50.49 -27.29 -15.85
CA GLN A 71 -50.27 -28.46 -15.00
C GLN A 71 -50.64 -29.74 -15.77
N PHE A 72 -49.83 -30.78 -15.58
CA PHE A 72 -50.05 -32.11 -16.13
C PHE A 72 -49.64 -33.19 -15.13
N THR A 73 -50.18 -34.39 -15.28
CA THR A 73 -49.90 -35.51 -14.37
C THR A 73 -48.39 -35.81 -14.37
N GLY A 74 -47.71 -35.59 -13.21
CA GLY A 74 -46.30 -35.89 -13.04
C GLY A 74 -45.37 -34.67 -13.17
N ASP A 75 -45.89 -33.46 -13.37
CA ASP A 75 -45.13 -32.20 -13.41
C ASP A 75 -44.29 -32.00 -12.15
N SER A 76 -44.85 -32.29 -10.96
CA SER A 76 -44.16 -32.21 -9.67
C SER A 76 -42.88 -33.07 -9.62
N TYR A 77 -42.86 -34.25 -10.24
CA TYR A 77 -41.66 -35.10 -10.30
C TYR A 77 -40.59 -34.49 -11.24
N ILE A 78 -41.02 -33.85 -12.34
CA ILE A 78 -40.11 -33.16 -13.25
C ILE A 78 -39.49 -31.96 -12.54
N VAL A 79 -40.30 -31.14 -11.87
CA VAL A 79 -39.83 -30.00 -11.08
C VAL A 79 -38.86 -30.46 -9.98
N ALA A 80 -39.21 -31.54 -9.26
CA ALA A 80 -38.33 -32.12 -8.25
C ALA A 80 -36.96 -32.60 -8.82
N ALA A 81 -36.96 -33.23 -10.00
CA ALA A 81 -35.72 -33.63 -10.67
C ALA A 81 -34.86 -32.44 -11.08
N LEU A 82 -35.47 -31.41 -11.67
CA LEU A 82 -34.77 -30.14 -12.02
C LEU A 82 -34.26 -29.43 -10.79
N ALA A 83 -35.07 -29.32 -9.74
CA ALA A 83 -34.68 -28.70 -8.46
C ALA A 83 -33.57 -29.47 -7.75
N THR A 84 -33.52 -30.79 -7.87
CA THR A 84 -32.44 -31.64 -7.38
C THR A 84 -31.11 -31.27 -8.05
N PHE A 85 -31.11 -31.07 -9.38
CA PHE A 85 -29.96 -30.59 -10.10
C PHE A 85 -29.52 -29.19 -9.63
N VAL A 86 -30.48 -28.27 -9.49
CA VAL A 86 -30.22 -26.91 -8.98
C VAL A 86 -29.59 -26.97 -7.58
N TYR A 87 -30.12 -27.80 -6.67
CA TYR A 87 -29.65 -27.93 -5.31
C TYR A 87 -28.20 -28.49 -5.25
N PHE A 88 -27.95 -29.64 -5.91
CA PHE A 88 -26.65 -30.27 -5.85
C PHE A 88 -25.59 -29.60 -6.73
N TYR A 89 -25.91 -29.13 -7.92
CA TYR A 89 -24.94 -28.48 -8.81
C TYR A 89 -24.77 -26.98 -8.51
N GLY A 90 -25.88 -26.25 -8.45
CA GLY A 90 -25.88 -24.81 -8.18
C GLY A 90 -25.62 -24.47 -6.72
N GLY A 91 -26.20 -25.28 -5.81
CA GLY A 91 -26.03 -25.12 -4.36
C GLY A 91 -24.69 -25.62 -3.79
N TRP A 92 -23.94 -26.41 -4.58
CA TRP A 92 -22.68 -27.04 -4.12
C TRP A 92 -21.66 -26.08 -3.51
N PRO A 93 -21.37 -24.90 -4.10
CA PRO A 93 -20.44 -23.93 -3.51
C PRO A 93 -20.85 -23.51 -2.09
N PHE A 94 -22.15 -23.32 -1.86
CA PHE A 94 -22.68 -22.91 -0.55
C PHE A 94 -22.61 -24.06 0.46
N ILE A 95 -22.93 -25.28 0.04
CA ILE A 95 -22.87 -26.46 0.89
C ILE A 95 -21.42 -26.77 1.30
N LYS A 96 -20.49 -26.72 0.34
CA LYS A 96 -19.06 -26.88 0.62
C LYS A 96 -18.53 -25.78 1.53
N GLY A 97 -18.85 -24.52 1.23
CA GLY A 97 -18.47 -23.38 2.07
C GLY A 97 -19.03 -23.47 3.49
N ALA A 98 -20.26 -23.94 3.66
CA ALA A 98 -20.86 -24.18 4.97
C ALA A 98 -20.11 -25.27 5.75
N TYR A 99 -19.70 -26.36 5.08
CA TYR A 99 -18.90 -27.40 5.71
C TYR A 99 -17.57 -26.83 6.21
N ASP A 100 -16.88 -26.00 5.42
CA ASP A 100 -15.61 -25.37 5.77
C ASP A 100 -15.77 -24.38 6.93
N GLU A 101 -16.82 -23.54 6.92
CA GLU A 101 -17.16 -22.61 8.02
C GLU A 101 -17.42 -23.35 9.33
N LEU A 102 -18.21 -24.44 9.29
CA LEU A 102 -18.54 -25.25 10.48
C LEU A 102 -17.33 -26.01 11.02
N LYS A 103 -16.49 -26.57 10.14
CA LYS A 103 -15.25 -27.24 10.50
C LYS A 103 -14.31 -26.30 11.24
N ASN A 104 -14.23 -25.04 10.80
CA ASN A 104 -13.40 -24.01 11.43
C ASN A 104 -14.07 -23.37 12.67
N LYS A 105 -15.31 -23.78 13.04
CA LYS A 105 -16.11 -23.22 14.14
C LYS A 105 -16.40 -21.71 13.96
N GLU A 106 -16.48 -21.26 12.73
CA GLU A 106 -16.78 -19.89 12.33
C GLU A 106 -18.00 -19.87 11.39
N PRO A 107 -19.20 -20.28 11.88
CA PRO A 107 -20.39 -20.26 11.05
C PRO A 107 -20.70 -18.85 10.58
N GLY A 108 -21.06 -18.72 9.31
CA GLY A 108 -21.26 -17.42 8.67
C GLY A 108 -22.27 -17.47 7.53
N MET A 109 -21.93 -16.79 6.46
CA MET A 109 -22.79 -16.59 5.29
C MET A 109 -23.11 -17.90 4.56
N MET A 110 -22.10 -18.72 4.27
CA MET A 110 -22.29 -19.96 3.51
C MET A 110 -23.17 -20.95 4.29
N THR A 111 -23.03 -20.98 5.62
CA THR A 111 -23.85 -21.83 6.49
C THR A 111 -25.32 -21.41 6.47
N LEU A 112 -25.64 -20.09 6.49
CA LEU A 112 -27.02 -19.61 6.40
C LEU A 112 -27.67 -19.94 5.07
N ILE A 113 -26.95 -19.72 3.96
CA ILE A 113 -27.45 -20.00 2.63
C ILE A 113 -27.68 -21.52 2.47
N ALA A 114 -26.69 -22.33 2.83
CA ALA A 114 -26.80 -23.79 2.74
C ALA A 114 -27.98 -24.32 3.57
N MET A 115 -28.20 -23.76 4.75
CA MET A 115 -29.33 -24.11 5.61
C MET A 115 -30.66 -23.70 4.95
N ALA A 116 -30.77 -22.48 4.41
CA ALA A 116 -31.97 -21.99 3.77
C ALA A 116 -32.35 -22.83 2.54
N ILE A 117 -31.37 -23.11 1.64
CA ILE A 117 -31.63 -23.95 0.44
C ILE A 117 -31.93 -25.41 0.80
N SER A 118 -31.28 -25.94 1.87
CA SER A 118 -31.54 -27.30 2.32
C SER A 118 -32.94 -27.46 2.92
N VAL A 119 -33.38 -26.53 3.76
CA VAL A 119 -34.72 -26.52 4.32
C VAL A 119 -35.76 -26.48 3.19
N ALA A 120 -35.61 -25.59 2.21
CA ALA A 120 -36.53 -25.49 1.08
C ALA A 120 -36.54 -26.77 0.23
N TYR A 121 -35.38 -27.36 -0.04
CA TYR A 121 -35.22 -28.59 -0.83
C TYR A 121 -35.86 -29.79 -0.15
N PHE A 122 -35.48 -30.11 1.09
CA PHE A 122 -35.96 -31.29 1.79
C PHE A 122 -37.47 -31.19 2.10
N TYR A 123 -37.94 -29.99 2.46
CA TYR A 123 -39.38 -29.77 2.64
C TYR A 123 -40.17 -30.05 1.33
N SER A 124 -39.78 -29.44 0.21
CA SER A 124 -40.47 -29.62 -1.07
C SER A 124 -40.40 -31.08 -1.56
N MET A 125 -39.29 -31.77 -1.34
CA MET A 125 -39.17 -33.20 -1.60
C MET A 125 -40.16 -34.00 -0.75
N ALA A 126 -40.33 -33.70 0.53
CA ALA A 126 -41.30 -34.37 1.39
C ALA A 126 -42.75 -34.17 0.86
N VAL A 127 -43.08 -32.97 0.36
CA VAL A 127 -44.38 -32.68 -0.22
C VAL A 127 -44.61 -33.55 -1.47
N VAL A 128 -43.65 -33.67 -2.38
CA VAL A 128 -43.72 -34.52 -3.58
C VAL A 128 -43.95 -36.00 -3.21
N PHE A 129 -43.40 -36.44 -2.07
CA PHE A 129 -43.61 -37.82 -1.56
C PHE A 129 -44.82 -37.99 -0.66
N GLY A 130 -45.74 -37.02 -0.61
CA GLY A 130 -47.07 -37.17 0.00
C GLY A 130 -47.22 -36.45 1.35
N PHE A 131 -46.30 -35.59 1.75
CA PHE A 131 -46.52 -34.68 2.88
C PHE A 131 -47.51 -33.58 2.50
N ASN A 132 -48.49 -33.27 3.37
CA ASN A 132 -49.46 -32.22 3.12
C ASN A 132 -48.81 -30.82 3.14
N GLY A 133 -48.89 -30.09 2.03
CA GLY A 133 -48.34 -28.73 1.89
C GLY A 133 -48.18 -28.36 0.41
N GLU A 134 -47.68 -27.15 0.17
CA GLU A 134 -47.29 -26.69 -1.16
C GLU A 134 -45.77 -26.74 -1.30
N GLU A 135 -45.27 -27.20 -2.45
CA GLU A 135 -43.85 -27.23 -2.72
C GLU A 135 -43.30 -25.82 -3.01
N ILE A 136 -42.07 -25.55 -2.58
CA ILE A 136 -41.39 -24.25 -2.71
C ILE A 136 -40.11 -24.38 -3.54
N PHE A 137 -40.12 -25.22 -4.60
CA PHE A 137 -38.95 -25.41 -5.47
C PHE A 137 -38.60 -24.17 -6.28
N TRP A 138 -39.57 -23.34 -6.64
CA TRP A 138 -39.31 -22.12 -7.39
C TRP A 138 -38.54 -21.09 -6.52
N GLU A 139 -38.83 -21.00 -5.22
CA GLU A 139 -38.07 -20.18 -4.27
C GLU A 139 -36.64 -20.70 -4.12
N LEU A 140 -36.47 -22.02 -3.99
CA LEU A 140 -35.16 -22.65 -3.96
C LEU A 140 -34.36 -22.30 -5.22
N ALA A 141 -34.94 -22.49 -6.40
CA ALA A 141 -34.25 -22.27 -7.67
C ALA A 141 -33.87 -20.80 -7.88
N THR A 142 -34.81 -19.89 -7.62
CA THR A 142 -34.54 -18.44 -7.70
C THR A 142 -33.55 -17.97 -6.65
N LEU A 143 -33.59 -18.50 -5.42
CA LEU A 143 -32.64 -18.22 -4.37
C LEU A 143 -31.21 -18.62 -4.79
N VAL A 144 -31.00 -19.87 -5.23
CA VAL A 144 -29.70 -20.35 -5.69
C VAL A 144 -29.19 -19.50 -6.86
N LEU A 145 -30.07 -19.19 -7.84
CA LEU A 145 -29.72 -18.38 -9.00
C LEU A 145 -29.23 -16.97 -8.59
N ILE A 146 -29.98 -16.27 -7.72
CA ILE A 146 -29.66 -14.92 -7.27
C ILE A 146 -28.38 -14.94 -6.43
N MET A 147 -28.18 -15.96 -5.60
CA MET A 147 -26.96 -16.12 -4.80
C MET A 147 -25.71 -16.34 -5.66
N LEU A 148 -25.80 -17.16 -6.70
CA LEU A 148 -24.71 -17.34 -7.67
C LEU A 148 -24.39 -16.04 -8.39
N LEU A 149 -25.39 -15.25 -8.79
CA LEU A 149 -25.21 -13.92 -9.38
C LEU A 149 -24.50 -12.97 -8.41
N GLY A 150 -24.97 -12.92 -7.16
CA GLY A 150 -24.38 -12.08 -6.11
C GLY A 150 -22.89 -12.39 -5.89
N HIS A 151 -22.54 -13.68 -5.74
CA HIS A 151 -21.14 -14.12 -5.57
C HIS A 151 -20.30 -13.89 -6.82
N TRP A 152 -20.85 -14.07 -8.02
CA TRP A 152 -20.11 -13.73 -9.24
C TRP A 152 -19.75 -12.24 -9.29
N ILE A 153 -20.71 -11.33 -8.99
CA ILE A 153 -20.45 -9.87 -8.93
C ILE A 153 -19.42 -9.55 -7.84
N GLU A 154 -19.53 -10.17 -6.68
CA GLU A 154 -18.60 -10.02 -5.55
C GLU A 154 -17.18 -10.42 -5.94
N MET A 155 -16.97 -11.63 -6.44
CA MET A 155 -15.66 -12.14 -6.84
C MET A 155 -15.05 -11.30 -7.96
N ARG A 156 -15.89 -10.82 -8.90
CA ARG A 156 -15.44 -9.91 -9.96
C ARG A 156 -14.97 -8.55 -9.40
N ALA A 157 -15.67 -8.03 -8.37
CA ALA A 157 -15.28 -6.77 -7.74
C ALA A 157 -13.95 -6.90 -6.98
N ILE A 158 -13.74 -8.00 -6.25
CA ILE A 158 -12.47 -8.30 -5.55
C ILE A 158 -11.34 -8.46 -6.56
N ASN A 159 -11.54 -9.25 -7.62
CA ASN A 159 -10.53 -9.50 -8.64
C ASN A 159 -10.12 -8.21 -9.37
N ASN A 160 -11.07 -7.34 -9.72
CA ASN A 160 -10.76 -6.06 -10.34
C ASN A 160 -9.97 -5.11 -9.42
N ALA A 161 -10.23 -5.15 -8.11
CA ALA A 161 -9.47 -4.36 -7.14
C ALA A 161 -8.01 -4.87 -6.99
N SER A 162 -7.77 -6.17 -7.20
CA SER A 162 -6.44 -6.80 -7.16
C SER A 162 -5.62 -6.60 -8.44
N LYS A 163 -6.28 -6.40 -9.61
CA LYS A 163 -5.59 -6.21 -10.90
C LYS A 163 -4.67 -4.98 -10.98
N ALA A 164 -4.88 -3.99 -10.13
CA ALA A 164 -3.99 -2.84 -10.06
C ALA A 164 -2.56 -3.20 -9.63
N LEU A 165 -2.39 -4.31 -8.88
CA LEU A 165 -1.07 -4.86 -8.56
C LEU A 165 -0.43 -5.56 -9.77
N GLU A 166 -1.22 -6.29 -10.56
CA GLU A 166 -0.73 -6.93 -11.79
C GLU A 166 -0.21 -5.90 -12.78
N SER A 167 -0.82 -4.70 -12.79
CA SER A 167 -0.34 -3.61 -13.66
C SER A 167 1.05 -3.10 -13.26
N LEU A 168 1.43 -3.15 -11.98
CA LEU A 168 2.79 -2.83 -11.53
C LEU A 168 3.77 -3.92 -11.97
N ALA A 169 3.43 -5.20 -11.80
CA ALA A 169 4.27 -6.31 -12.25
C ALA A 169 4.51 -6.29 -13.77
N SER A 170 3.53 -5.83 -14.57
CA SER A 170 3.65 -5.69 -16.02
C SER A 170 4.52 -4.51 -16.47
N LEU A 171 5.05 -3.70 -15.54
CA LEU A 171 5.99 -2.62 -15.87
C LEU A 171 7.36 -3.17 -16.24
N MET A 172 7.80 -4.29 -15.70
CA MET A 172 9.05 -4.92 -16.09
C MET A 172 8.92 -5.53 -17.50
N PRO A 173 9.91 -5.35 -18.40
CA PRO A 173 9.96 -6.07 -19.66
C PRO A 173 10.37 -7.52 -19.41
N ASP A 174 10.05 -8.42 -20.35
CA ASP A 174 10.44 -9.84 -20.26
C ASP A 174 11.88 -10.06 -20.72
N THR A 175 12.44 -9.16 -21.55
CA THR A 175 13.78 -9.25 -22.15
C THR A 175 14.55 -7.94 -21.98
N ALA A 176 15.87 -8.01 -22.06
CA ALA A 176 16.77 -6.86 -22.07
C ALA A 176 17.91 -7.02 -23.08
N ASN A 177 18.50 -5.89 -23.49
CA ASN A 177 19.65 -5.86 -24.42
C ASN A 177 20.95 -5.83 -23.59
N ARG A 178 21.59 -6.99 -23.39
CA ARG A 178 22.88 -7.11 -22.70
C ARG A 178 24.04 -6.78 -23.64
N ILE A 179 25.03 -6.03 -23.16
CA ILE A 179 26.26 -5.73 -23.88
C ILE A 179 27.28 -6.82 -23.54
N THR A 180 27.76 -7.54 -24.55
CA THR A 180 28.77 -8.57 -24.37
C THR A 180 30.18 -7.96 -24.24
N GLU A 181 31.15 -8.75 -23.77
CA GLU A 181 32.56 -8.32 -23.66
C GLU A 181 33.16 -7.80 -24.97
N ASN A 182 32.62 -8.25 -26.12
CA ASN A 182 33.03 -7.80 -27.47
C ASN A 182 32.36 -6.48 -27.87
N GLY A 183 31.49 -5.89 -27.06
CA GLY A 183 30.73 -4.66 -27.34
C GLY A 183 29.51 -4.85 -28.25
N GLU A 184 29.13 -6.08 -28.57
CA GLU A 184 27.89 -6.41 -29.28
C GLU A 184 26.71 -6.49 -28.31
N THR A 185 25.51 -6.21 -28.81
CA THR A 185 24.25 -6.32 -28.01
C THR A 185 23.57 -7.64 -28.35
N GLU A 186 23.19 -8.39 -27.32
CA GLU A 186 22.34 -9.59 -27.41
C GLU A 186 21.06 -9.40 -26.59
N GLU A 187 19.93 -9.88 -27.10
CA GLU A 187 18.68 -9.92 -26.35
C GLU A 187 18.65 -11.15 -25.44
N VAL A 188 18.46 -10.95 -24.14
CA VAL A 188 18.44 -11.99 -23.12
C VAL A 188 17.16 -11.91 -22.28
N GLN A 189 16.73 -13.03 -21.70
CA GLN A 189 15.65 -13.02 -20.73
C GLN A 189 16.11 -12.33 -19.44
N ILE A 190 15.20 -11.62 -18.77
CA ILE A 190 15.53 -10.91 -17.51
C ILE A 190 16.09 -11.87 -16.44
N ASP A 191 15.57 -13.10 -16.39
CA ASP A 191 16.00 -14.13 -15.43
C ASP A 191 17.45 -14.63 -15.66
N ASP A 192 18.02 -14.40 -16.84
CA ASP A 192 19.39 -14.80 -17.20
C ASP A 192 20.43 -13.70 -16.91
N ILE A 193 20.00 -12.52 -16.45
CA ILE A 193 20.85 -11.37 -16.15
C ILE A 193 21.50 -11.54 -14.78
N LYS A 194 22.74 -11.08 -14.64
CA LYS A 194 23.53 -11.11 -13.41
C LYS A 194 23.89 -9.70 -12.95
N ALA A 195 24.11 -9.55 -11.65
CA ALA A 195 24.68 -8.31 -11.12
C ALA A 195 26.03 -8.01 -11.76
N GLY A 196 26.23 -6.76 -12.17
CA GLY A 196 27.40 -6.31 -12.93
C GLY A 196 27.26 -6.41 -14.46
N ASP A 197 26.19 -7.02 -14.98
CA ASP A 197 25.94 -7.01 -16.43
C ASP A 197 25.63 -5.59 -16.93
N LEU A 198 26.12 -5.28 -18.13
CA LEU A 198 25.84 -3.99 -18.78
C LEU A 198 24.66 -4.13 -19.73
N LEU A 199 23.63 -3.31 -19.54
CA LEU A 199 22.42 -3.31 -20.36
C LEU A 199 22.28 -2.01 -21.14
N LEU A 200 21.96 -2.12 -22.43
CA LEU A 200 21.64 -0.98 -23.29
C LEU A 200 20.14 -0.73 -23.27
N VAL A 201 19.74 0.48 -22.88
CA VAL A 201 18.34 0.93 -22.87
C VAL A 201 18.17 2.06 -23.87
N LYS A 202 17.42 1.82 -24.94
CA LYS A 202 17.17 2.80 -26.00
C LYS A 202 16.01 3.74 -25.64
N PRO A 203 15.89 4.89 -26.31
CA PRO A 203 14.73 5.77 -26.17
C PRO A 203 13.40 5.05 -26.38
N GLY A 204 12.46 5.22 -25.45
CA GLY A 204 11.15 4.56 -25.46
C GLY A 204 11.12 3.17 -24.81
N GLU A 205 12.27 2.57 -24.48
CA GLU A 205 12.34 1.30 -23.78
C GLU A 205 12.20 1.49 -22.28
N LYS A 206 11.72 0.44 -21.59
CA LYS A 206 11.66 0.36 -20.13
C LYS A 206 13.03 -0.04 -19.59
N MET A 207 13.38 0.48 -18.40
CA MET A 207 14.53 0.01 -17.62
C MET A 207 14.28 -1.44 -17.21
N PRO A 208 15.19 -2.38 -17.57
CA PRO A 208 14.97 -3.80 -17.30
C PRO A 208 15.04 -4.15 -15.81
N LEU A 209 16.05 -3.61 -15.11
CA LEU A 209 16.36 -3.85 -13.71
C LEU A 209 16.89 -2.57 -13.06
N ASP A 210 17.00 -2.60 -11.73
CA ASP A 210 17.63 -1.53 -10.97
C ASP A 210 19.15 -1.54 -11.21
N GLY A 211 19.72 -0.37 -11.39
CA GLY A 211 21.15 -0.27 -11.65
C GLY A 211 21.62 1.18 -11.73
N LYS A 212 22.88 1.34 -12.10
CA LYS A 212 23.58 2.61 -12.18
C LYS A 212 23.94 2.95 -13.64
N ILE A 213 23.76 4.21 -14.03
CA ILE A 213 24.13 4.66 -15.37
C ILE A 213 25.65 4.76 -15.47
N VAL A 214 26.25 3.98 -16.37
CA VAL A 214 27.67 4.02 -16.66
C VAL A 214 27.98 4.83 -17.94
N LYS A 215 26.98 5.03 -18.80
CA LYS A 215 27.15 5.83 -20.02
C LYS A 215 25.80 6.39 -20.50
N GLY A 216 25.84 7.65 -20.94
CA GLY A 216 24.68 8.33 -21.53
C GLY A 216 24.07 9.38 -20.63
N LYS A 217 23.08 10.10 -21.14
CA LYS A 217 22.25 11.09 -20.43
C LYS A 217 20.86 11.06 -21.06
N SER A 218 19.82 11.05 -20.25
CA SER A 218 18.44 11.04 -20.72
C SER A 218 17.47 11.63 -19.69
N GLN A 219 16.24 11.88 -20.14
CA GLN A 219 15.10 12.06 -19.27
C GLN A 219 14.46 10.69 -19.01
N VAL A 220 14.23 10.34 -17.77
CA VAL A 220 13.63 9.06 -17.35
C VAL A 220 12.28 9.34 -16.70
N ASP A 221 11.23 8.68 -17.19
CA ASP A 221 9.88 8.79 -16.67
C ASP A 221 9.66 7.72 -15.61
N GLU A 222 9.64 8.13 -14.35
CA GLU A 222 9.42 7.30 -13.18
C GLU A 222 7.97 7.41 -12.66
N SER A 223 7.06 8.07 -13.40
CA SER A 223 5.70 8.40 -12.97
C SER A 223 4.84 7.20 -12.57
N MET A 224 5.09 6.03 -13.16
CA MET A 224 4.37 4.80 -12.83
C MET A 224 4.75 4.23 -11.45
N LEU A 225 5.90 4.66 -10.91
CA LEU A 225 6.44 4.21 -9.62
C LEU A 225 6.27 5.30 -8.54
N THR A 226 6.61 6.55 -8.90
CA THR A 226 6.59 7.70 -7.99
C THR A 226 5.24 8.43 -7.97
N GLY A 227 4.50 8.38 -9.08
CA GLY A 227 3.29 9.18 -9.28
C GLY A 227 3.56 10.60 -9.81
N GLU A 228 4.82 11.03 -9.88
CA GLU A 228 5.20 12.34 -10.43
C GLU A 228 5.21 12.32 -11.96
N SER A 229 4.47 13.25 -12.57
CA SER A 229 4.32 13.30 -14.04
C SER A 229 5.51 13.92 -14.79
N VAL A 230 6.48 14.49 -14.07
CA VAL A 230 7.62 15.17 -14.67
C VAL A 230 8.79 14.21 -14.79
N PRO A 231 9.32 13.94 -16.01
CA PRO A 231 10.49 13.09 -16.16
C PRO A 231 11.73 13.68 -15.47
N VAL A 232 12.54 12.80 -14.89
CA VAL A 232 13.75 13.16 -14.14
C VAL A 232 14.98 13.07 -15.05
N GLY A 233 15.80 14.12 -15.08
CA GLY A 233 17.08 14.10 -15.80
C GLY A 233 18.08 13.18 -15.12
N LYS A 234 18.59 12.16 -15.83
CA LYS A 234 19.57 11.20 -15.33
C LYS A 234 20.84 11.23 -16.21
N SER A 235 21.97 11.08 -15.56
CA SER A 235 23.32 11.09 -16.17
C SER A 235 24.20 9.99 -15.58
N VAL A 236 25.45 9.91 -16.02
CA VAL A 236 26.43 8.95 -15.46
C VAL A 236 26.50 9.10 -13.92
N ASP A 237 26.58 7.98 -13.25
CA ASP A 237 26.55 7.79 -11.80
C ASP A 237 25.19 7.93 -11.13
N ASP A 238 24.12 8.31 -11.84
CA ASP A 238 22.77 8.31 -11.28
C ASP A 238 22.15 6.89 -11.31
N GLU A 239 21.37 6.57 -10.27
CA GLU A 239 20.62 5.32 -10.15
C GLU A 239 19.34 5.36 -11.01
N VAL A 240 18.97 4.20 -11.57
CA VAL A 240 17.72 3.98 -12.28
C VAL A 240 16.94 2.82 -11.69
N ILE A 241 15.62 2.91 -11.74
CA ILE A 241 14.69 1.92 -11.19
C ILE A 241 14.08 1.11 -12.34
N GLY A 242 14.08 -0.21 -12.19
CA GLY A 242 13.43 -1.13 -13.13
C GLY A 242 11.95 -0.80 -13.33
N GLY A 243 11.49 -0.84 -14.59
CA GLY A 243 10.12 -0.47 -14.97
C GLY A 243 9.92 1.00 -15.34
N SER A 244 10.86 1.91 -15.04
CA SER A 244 10.83 3.30 -15.53
C SER A 244 11.09 3.38 -17.04
N ILE A 245 10.66 4.46 -17.69
CA ILE A 245 10.74 4.58 -19.17
C ILE A 245 11.82 5.57 -19.55
N ASN A 246 12.80 5.11 -20.36
CA ASN A 246 13.80 5.98 -20.96
C ASN A 246 13.17 6.83 -22.07
N ARG A 247 13.35 8.17 -22.06
CA ARG A 247 12.66 9.07 -23.00
C ARG A 247 13.50 9.47 -24.21
N GLU A 248 14.70 10.01 -24.02
CA GLU A 248 15.40 10.77 -25.08
C GLU A 248 16.73 10.14 -25.53
N GLY A 249 17.66 9.90 -24.62
CA GLY A 249 18.99 9.40 -24.91
C GLY A 249 19.14 7.89 -24.72
N SER A 250 20.07 7.23 -25.41
CA SER A 250 20.43 5.85 -25.07
C SER A 250 21.25 5.83 -23.79
N LEU A 251 20.90 4.94 -22.87
CA LEU A 251 21.60 4.72 -21.62
C LEU A 251 22.27 3.36 -21.60
N THR A 252 23.47 3.27 -21.03
CA THR A 252 24.06 2.00 -20.62
C THR A 252 24.00 1.96 -19.09
N ILE A 253 23.38 0.93 -18.55
CA ILE A 253 23.24 0.74 -17.10
C ILE A 253 24.00 -0.51 -16.67
N GLU A 254 24.64 -0.45 -15.53
CA GLU A 254 25.20 -1.60 -14.83
C GLU A 254 24.18 -2.10 -13.80
N VAL A 255 23.87 -3.40 -13.84
CA VAL A 255 22.86 -4.01 -12.99
C VAL A 255 23.40 -4.12 -11.56
N GLU A 256 22.71 -3.51 -10.60
CA GLU A 256 23.05 -3.61 -9.18
C GLU A 256 22.18 -4.63 -8.45
N LYS A 257 20.87 -4.67 -8.74
CA LYS A 257 19.91 -5.58 -8.09
C LYS A 257 19.24 -6.50 -9.11
N LEU A 258 19.14 -7.76 -8.77
CA LEU A 258 18.43 -8.76 -9.58
C LEU A 258 16.91 -8.64 -9.41
N MET A 259 16.13 -9.32 -10.26
CA MET A 259 14.68 -9.23 -10.31
C MET A 259 14.00 -9.45 -8.94
N ASN A 260 14.46 -10.44 -8.17
CA ASN A 260 13.92 -10.76 -6.84
C ASN A 260 14.26 -9.72 -5.75
N GLU A 261 15.30 -8.91 -5.98
CA GLU A 261 15.77 -7.86 -5.08
C GLU A 261 15.40 -6.47 -5.59
N SER A 262 14.80 -6.39 -6.80
CA SER A 262 14.44 -5.12 -7.41
C SER A 262 13.45 -4.33 -6.57
N TYR A 263 13.56 -3.01 -6.62
CA TYR A 263 12.66 -2.09 -5.94
C TYR A 263 11.18 -2.40 -6.24
N LEU A 264 10.85 -2.67 -7.52
CA LEU A 264 9.47 -2.97 -7.92
C LEU A 264 8.96 -4.27 -7.29
N THR A 265 9.80 -5.31 -7.20
CA THR A 265 9.44 -6.57 -6.54
C THR A 265 9.20 -6.35 -5.03
N GLN A 266 10.04 -5.58 -4.37
CA GLN A 266 9.84 -5.22 -2.97
C GLN A 266 8.53 -4.45 -2.75
N VAL A 267 8.19 -3.50 -3.63
CA VAL A 267 6.91 -2.77 -3.61
C VAL A 267 5.72 -3.74 -3.74
N ILE A 268 5.77 -4.66 -4.70
CA ILE A 268 4.71 -5.66 -4.91
C ILE A 268 4.54 -6.52 -3.67
N ASP A 269 5.63 -6.98 -3.05
CA ASP A 269 5.59 -7.83 -1.87
C ASP A 269 5.09 -7.08 -0.64
N MET A 270 5.48 -5.83 -0.43
CA MET A 270 4.92 -4.97 0.62
C MET A 270 3.40 -4.78 0.47
N VAL A 271 2.93 -4.56 -0.74
CA VAL A 271 1.48 -4.41 -1.00
C VAL A 271 0.75 -5.72 -0.74
N ARG A 272 1.32 -6.87 -1.13
CA ARG A 272 0.78 -8.21 -0.82
C ARG A 272 0.72 -8.47 0.69
N GLU A 273 1.79 -8.15 1.42
CA GLU A 273 1.85 -8.29 2.87
C GLU A 273 0.81 -7.41 3.57
N SER A 274 0.68 -6.16 3.13
CA SER A 274 -0.35 -5.24 3.63
C SER A 274 -1.76 -5.79 3.46
N GLN A 275 -2.05 -6.44 2.33
CA GLN A 275 -3.35 -7.06 2.07
C GLN A 275 -3.60 -8.31 2.95
N ARG A 276 -2.56 -9.06 3.31
CA ARG A 276 -2.64 -10.22 4.20
C ARG A 276 -2.80 -9.84 5.67
N THR A 277 -2.30 -8.68 6.07
CA THR A 277 -2.36 -8.20 7.46
C THR A 277 -3.78 -7.79 7.82
N LYS A 278 -4.43 -8.55 8.73
CA LYS A 278 -5.80 -8.27 9.19
C LYS A 278 -5.83 -6.95 9.95
N SER A 279 -6.74 -6.06 9.55
CA SER A 279 -7.01 -4.82 10.27
C SER A 279 -7.90 -5.07 11.50
N LYS A 280 -7.80 -4.20 12.52
CA LYS A 280 -8.71 -4.25 13.68
C LYS A 280 -10.18 -4.09 13.25
N THR A 281 -10.44 -3.29 12.21
CA THR A 281 -11.78 -3.08 11.67
C THR A 281 -12.32 -4.34 11.01
N GLN A 282 -11.47 -5.11 10.32
CA GLN A 282 -11.84 -6.39 9.73
C GLN A 282 -12.19 -7.44 10.80
N ASP A 283 -11.43 -7.48 11.90
CA ASP A 283 -11.73 -8.40 13.02
C ASP A 283 -13.09 -8.07 13.69
N VAL A 284 -13.43 -6.80 13.83
CA VAL A 284 -14.75 -6.37 14.31
C VAL A 284 -15.84 -6.79 13.34
N THR A 285 -15.61 -6.65 12.03
CA THR A 285 -16.55 -7.06 10.99
C THR A 285 -16.80 -8.57 11.01
N ASN A 286 -15.75 -9.37 11.15
CA ASN A 286 -15.85 -10.84 11.24
C ASN A 286 -16.64 -11.26 12.50
N LYS A 287 -16.39 -10.62 13.65
CA LYS A 287 -17.16 -10.87 14.88
C LYS A 287 -18.63 -10.48 14.70
N ALA A 288 -18.92 -9.36 14.06
CA ALA A 288 -20.27 -8.93 13.79
C ALA A 288 -21.01 -9.92 12.87
N ALA A 289 -20.35 -10.44 11.82
CA ALA A 289 -20.92 -11.47 10.96
C ALA A 289 -21.29 -12.75 11.71
N LYS A 290 -20.42 -13.20 12.64
CA LYS A 290 -20.68 -14.37 13.50
C LYS A 290 -21.89 -14.14 14.43
N TRP A 291 -22.02 -12.95 15.02
CA TRP A 291 -23.19 -12.62 15.85
C TRP A 291 -24.47 -12.56 15.03
N LEU A 292 -24.41 -11.99 13.83
CA LEU A 292 -25.58 -11.96 12.91
C LEU A 292 -26.05 -13.37 12.54
N PHE A 293 -25.14 -14.33 12.36
CA PHE A 293 -25.52 -15.73 12.14
C PHE A 293 -26.41 -16.27 13.28
N TYR A 294 -26.00 -16.11 14.55
CA TYR A 294 -26.78 -16.60 15.67
C TYR A 294 -28.11 -15.85 15.84
N ILE A 295 -28.13 -14.54 15.59
CA ILE A 295 -29.35 -13.73 15.59
C ILE A 295 -30.30 -14.20 14.50
N ALA A 296 -29.79 -14.45 13.29
CA ALA A 296 -30.58 -14.96 12.16
C ALA A 296 -31.22 -16.31 12.47
N LEU A 297 -30.42 -17.23 13.00
CA LEU A 297 -30.90 -18.56 13.36
C LEU A 297 -31.98 -18.50 14.46
N ALA A 298 -31.74 -17.74 15.52
CA ALA A 298 -32.71 -17.57 16.59
C ALA A 298 -34.01 -16.89 16.08
N ALA A 299 -33.87 -15.81 15.32
CA ALA A 299 -35.02 -15.12 14.73
C ALA A 299 -35.82 -16.00 13.77
N GLY A 300 -35.15 -16.81 12.95
CA GLY A 300 -35.79 -17.77 12.05
C GLY A 300 -36.60 -18.83 12.81
N ILE A 301 -36.00 -19.45 13.84
CA ILE A 301 -36.68 -20.45 14.68
C ILE A 301 -37.87 -19.82 15.42
N ILE A 302 -37.70 -18.65 16.02
CA ILE A 302 -38.79 -17.92 16.69
C ILE A 302 -39.92 -17.62 15.71
N THR A 303 -39.60 -17.12 14.51
CA THR A 303 -40.58 -16.83 13.46
C THR A 303 -41.34 -18.08 13.09
N PHE A 304 -40.68 -19.21 12.86
CA PHE A 304 -41.34 -20.49 12.55
C PHE A 304 -42.32 -20.90 13.67
N ILE A 305 -41.88 -20.88 14.93
CA ILE A 305 -42.71 -21.25 16.09
C ILE A 305 -43.92 -20.32 16.21
N VAL A 306 -43.74 -19.02 16.05
CA VAL A 306 -44.83 -18.03 16.14
C VAL A 306 -45.87 -18.30 15.04
N TRP A 307 -45.45 -18.48 13.78
CA TRP A 307 -46.39 -18.72 12.66
C TRP A 307 -47.17 -20.01 12.87
N ILE A 308 -46.57 -21.11 13.29
CA ILE A 308 -47.26 -22.34 13.66
C ILE A 308 -48.25 -22.11 14.81
N SER A 309 -47.83 -21.33 15.84
CA SER A 309 -48.65 -21.07 17.03
C SER A 309 -49.91 -20.25 16.74
N ILE A 310 -49.89 -19.39 15.71
CA ILE A 310 -51.04 -18.60 15.27
C ILE A 310 -51.90 -19.36 14.23
N GLY A 311 -51.59 -20.64 13.95
CA GLY A 311 -52.40 -21.51 13.10
C GLY A 311 -52.09 -21.40 11.60
N ALA A 312 -50.95 -20.85 11.21
CA ALA A 312 -50.51 -20.86 9.82
C ALA A 312 -50.14 -22.28 9.34
N THR A 313 -50.20 -22.48 8.04
CA THR A 313 -49.73 -23.73 7.42
C THR A 313 -48.22 -23.92 7.55
N ILE A 314 -47.76 -25.16 7.49
CA ILE A 314 -46.34 -25.48 7.62
C ILE A 314 -45.50 -24.85 6.52
N ASP A 315 -46.00 -24.84 5.28
CA ASP A 315 -45.36 -24.18 4.12
C ASP A 315 -45.18 -22.69 4.37
N THR A 316 -46.18 -21.99 4.87
CA THR A 316 -46.08 -20.57 5.23
C THR A 316 -45.03 -20.36 6.32
N ALA A 317 -45.01 -21.17 7.38
CA ALA A 317 -44.07 -21.05 8.45
C ALA A 317 -42.62 -21.31 7.99
N ILE A 318 -42.39 -22.32 7.14
CA ILE A 318 -41.09 -22.62 6.54
C ILE A 318 -40.67 -21.50 5.60
N MET A 319 -41.56 -20.97 4.77
CA MET A 319 -41.27 -19.86 3.88
C MET A 319 -40.81 -18.62 4.68
N ARG A 320 -41.45 -18.32 5.82
CA ARG A 320 -41.01 -17.23 6.71
C ARG A 320 -39.65 -17.50 7.32
N LEU A 321 -39.41 -18.73 7.82
CA LEU A 321 -38.08 -19.16 8.32
C LEU A 321 -37.01 -18.93 7.27
N VAL A 322 -37.20 -19.47 6.05
CA VAL A 322 -36.22 -19.33 4.94
C VAL A 322 -36.00 -17.87 4.58
N THR A 323 -37.05 -17.05 4.51
CA THR A 323 -36.96 -15.61 4.23
C THR A 323 -36.12 -14.90 5.27
N VAL A 324 -36.32 -15.18 6.57
CA VAL A 324 -35.54 -14.61 7.67
C VAL A 324 -34.06 -15.01 7.55
N LEU A 325 -33.76 -16.29 7.30
CA LEU A 325 -32.41 -16.77 7.16
C LEU A 325 -31.67 -16.10 5.99
N VAL A 326 -32.34 -15.96 4.85
CA VAL A 326 -31.80 -15.32 3.64
C VAL A 326 -31.53 -13.84 3.86
N ILE A 327 -32.51 -13.09 4.38
CA ILE A 327 -32.37 -11.64 4.59
C ILE A 327 -31.33 -11.30 5.67
N ALA A 328 -31.25 -12.12 6.71
CA ALA A 328 -30.26 -11.93 7.77
C ALA A 328 -28.84 -12.31 7.37
N CYS A 329 -28.64 -12.89 6.18
CA CYS A 329 -27.32 -13.28 5.68
C CYS A 329 -26.39 -12.07 5.59
N PRO A 330 -25.19 -12.09 6.23
CA PRO A 330 -24.25 -10.96 6.27
C PRO A 330 -23.42 -10.83 4.99
N HIS A 331 -24.00 -11.09 3.80
CA HIS A 331 -23.27 -11.13 2.53
C HIS A 331 -22.51 -9.84 2.23
N ALA A 332 -23.18 -8.69 2.28
CA ALA A 332 -22.55 -7.40 2.04
C ALA A 332 -21.48 -7.03 3.09
N LEU A 333 -21.64 -7.56 4.33
CA LEU A 333 -20.69 -7.32 5.42
C LEU A 333 -19.35 -8.01 5.17
N GLY A 334 -19.36 -9.23 4.62
CA GLY A 334 -18.15 -9.97 4.24
C GLY A 334 -17.28 -9.22 3.21
N LEU A 335 -17.92 -8.45 2.32
CA LEU A 335 -17.25 -7.66 1.27
C LEU A 335 -16.86 -6.24 1.74
N ALA A 336 -17.53 -5.68 2.73
CA ALA A 336 -17.47 -4.28 3.11
C ALA A 336 -16.03 -3.82 3.44
N ALA A 337 -15.28 -4.61 4.21
CA ALA A 337 -13.92 -4.26 4.59
C ALA A 337 -12.87 -4.69 3.54
N PRO A 338 -12.83 -5.94 3.04
CA PRO A 338 -11.80 -6.38 2.10
C PRO A 338 -11.73 -5.53 0.83
N LEU A 339 -12.87 -5.13 0.27
CA LEU A 339 -12.90 -4.34 -0.95
C LEU A 339 -12.36 -2.92 -0.75
N VAL A 340 -12.74 -2.24 0.34
CA VAL A 340 -12.21 -0.90 0.67
C VAL A 340 -10.72 -0.98 0.97
N ILE A 341 -10.25 -2.04 1.63
CA ILE A 341 -8.84 -2.29 1.90
C ILE A 341 -8.08 -2.45 0.59
N SER A 342 -8.53 -3.32 -0.31
CA SER A 342 -7.88 -3.57 -1.59
C SER A 342 -7.80 -2.30 -2.45
N VAL A 343 -8.92 -1.56 -2.59
CA VAL A 343 -8.96 -0.31 -3.35
C VAL A 343 -8.03 0.75 -2.74
N SER A 344 -8.05 0.91 -1.40
CA SER A 344 -7.21 1.93 -0.74
C SER A 344 -5.72 1.60 -0.80
N THR A 345 -5.33 0.32 -0.70
CA THR A 345 -3.93 -0.11 -0.81
C THR A 345 -3.42 0.08 -2.23
N SER A 346 -4.22 -0.30 -3.24
CA SER A 346 -3.89 -0.06 -4.65
C SER A 346 -3.76 1.43 -4.97
N LEU A 347 -4.65 2.27 -4.42
CA LEU A 347 -4.61 3.71 -4.61
C LEU A 347 -3.39 4.34 -3.93
N ALA A 348 -3.05 3.89 -2.71
CA ALA A 348 -1.85 4.32 -2.01
C ALA A 348 -0.59 4.02 -2.83
N ALA A 349 -0.44 2.78 -3.31
CA ALA A 349 0.70 2.37 -4.13
C ALA A 349 0.86 3.20 -5.41
N LYS A 350 -0.26 3.54 -6.08
CA LYS A 350 -0.25 4.43 -7.27
C LYS A 350 0.26 5.85 -7.00
N HIS A 351 0.18 6.29 -5.76
CA HIS A 351 0.67 7.61 -5.32
C HIS A 351 2.00 7.50 -4.56
N GLY A 352 2.76 6.42 -4.75
CA GLY A 352 4.04 6.24 -4.08
C GLY A 352 3.95 6.07 -2.56
N LEU A 353 2.76 5.75 -2.02
CA LEU A 353 2.52 5.54 -0.59
C LEU A 353 2.47 4.04 -0.30
N LEU A 354 3.57 3.44 0.13
CA LEU A 354 3.65 2.01 0.35
C LEU A 354 3.22 1.67 1.79
N ILE A 355 2.06 1.05 1.93
CA ILE A 355 1.50 0.67 3.23
C ILE A 355 2.03 -0.72 3.57
N ARG A 356 2.91 -0.83 4.56
CA ARG A 356 3.41 -2.11 5.07
C ARG A 356 2.50 -2.67 6.17
N LYS A 357 2.14 -1.84 7.16
CA LYS A 357 1.28 -2.27 8.28
C LYS A 357 -0.06 -1.58 8.25
N ARG A 358 -1.10 -2.32 7.90
CA ARG A 358 -2.47 -1.83 7.78
C ARG A 358 -3.05 -1.21 9.05
N PRO A 359 -2.87 -1.78 10.26
CA PRO A 359 -3.41 -1.19 11.49
C PRO A 359 -2.87 0.21 11.78
N GLN A 360 -1.59 0.47 11.46
CA GLN A 360 -0.93 1.75 11.63
C GLN A 360 -1.44 2.77 10.60
N PHE A 361 -1.60 2.36 9.34
CA PHE A 361 -2.24 3.22 8.34
C PHE A 361 -3.66 3.63 8.77
N GLU A 362 -4.47 2.73 9.33
CA GLU A 362 -5.79 3.08 9.87
C GLU A 362 -5.69 4.02 11.08
N LYS A 363 -4.60 3.97 11.85
CA LYS A 363 -4.33 4.86 12.98
C LYS A 363 -3.91 6.25 12.53
N ALA A 364 -3.32 6.38 11.34
CA ALA A 364 -2.83 7.64 10.79
C ALA A 364 -3.91 8.75 10.74
N ARG A 365 -5.19 8.41 10.59
CA ARG A 365 -6.31 9.37 10.66
C ARG A 365 -6.47 10.06 12.03
N LYS A 366 -5.85 9.54 13.10
CA LYS A 366 -5.94 10.05 14.47
C LYS A 366 -4.69 10.84 14.89
N ILE A 367 -3.71 10.96 14.03
CA ILE A 367 -2.48 11.69 14.30
C ILE A 367 -2.81 13.14 14.64
N ASN A 368 -2.19 13.65 15.72
CA ASN A 368 -2.27 15.03 16.15
C ASN A 368 -0.90 15.67 16.41
N ALA A 369 0.20 14.90 16.25
CA ALA A 369 1.55 15.41 16.20
C ALA A 369 2.39 14.63 15.18
N VAL A 370 3.22 15.32 14.41
CA VAL A 370 4.21 14.74 13.51
C VAL A 370 5.59 15.16 13.97
N ILE A 371 6.44 14.19 14.21
CA ILE A 371 7.86 14.38 14.49
C ILE A 371 8.61 14.20 13.17
N PHE A 372 9.37 15.20 12.80
CA PHE A 372 10.22 15.19 11.63
C PHE A 372 11.69 15.05 12.05
N ASP A 373 12.40 14.10 11.44
CA ASP A 373 13.85 14.25 11.36
C ASP A 373 14.19 15.45 10.46
N LYS A 374 15.30 16.14 10.71
CA LYS A 374 15.70 17.28 9.90
C LYS A 374 16.27 16.84 8.56
N THR A 375 17.35 16.05 8.62
CA THR A 375 18.23 15.76 7.48
C THR A 375 17.56 14.78 6.50
N GLY A 376 17.53 15.12 5.20
CA GLY A 376 16.90 14.27 4.18
C GLY A 376 15.36 14.27 4.20
N THR A 377 14.75 14.68 5.31
CA THR A 377 13.28 14.75 5.46
C THR A 377 12.75 16.16 5.22
N LEU A 378 13.06 17.13 6.10
CA LEU A 378 12.70 18.54 5.93
C LEU A 378 13.67 19.29 5.03
N THR A 379 14.87 18.77 4.88
CA THR A 379 15.95 19.30 4.06
C THR A 379 16.31 18.32 2.94
N GLU A 380 17.11 18.77 1.99
CA GLU A 380 17.54 17.93 0.84
C GLU A 380 18.53 16.82 1.25
N GLY A 381 19.11 16.90 2.45
CA GLY A 381 20.13 15.96 2.93
C GLY A 381 21.49 16.15 2.25
N LYS A 382 21.65 17.23 1.50
CA LYS A 382 22.88 17.54 0.75
C LYS A 382 23.31 18.96 1.06
N PHE A 383 24.60 19.12 1.37
CA PHE A 383 25.20 20.44 1.49
C PHE A 383 25.08 21.19 0.15
N GLY A 384 24.51 22.38 0.19
CA GLY A 384 24.43 23.25 -0.97
C GLY A 384 24.91 24.66 -0.63
N VAL A 385 25.40 25.40 -1.62
CA VAL A 385 25.77 26.81 -1.48
C VAL A 385 24.48 27.60 -1.24
N THR A 386 24.44 28.38 -0.13
CA THR A 386 23.28 29.19 0.24
C THR A 386 23.55 30.69 0.09
N ASP A 387 24.80 31.10 0.27
CA ASP A 387 25.21 32.51 0.12
C ASP A 387 26.66 32.59 -0.35
N ILE A 388 26.95 33.59 -1.11
CA ILE A 388 28.28 33.94 -1.58
C ILE A 388 28.53 35.41 -1.26
N GLN A 389 29.70 35.73 -0.73
CA GLN A 389 30.17 37.08 -0.56
C GLN A 389 31.52 37.25 -1.25
N THR A 390 31.58 38.21 -2.13
CA THR A 390 32.81 38.55 -2.87
C THR A 390 33.53 39.71 -2.21
N PHE A 391 34.87 39.71 -2.29
CA PHE A 391 35.72 40.78 -1.88
C PHE A 391 36.59 41.26 -3.07
N ASN A 392 37.21 42.42 -2.98
CA ASN A 392 38.12 42.96 -3.99
C ASN A 392 37.56 43.02 -5.42
N ASN A 393 36.23 43.23 -5.57
CA ASN A 393 35.52 43.34 -6.85
C ASN A 393 35.65 42.10 -7.76
N ILE A 394 35.90 40.90 -7.22
CA ILE A 394 35.84 39.66 -7.99
C ILE A 394 34.36 39.35 -8.33
N ASP A 395 34.13 38.85 -9.51
CA ASP A 395 32.79 38.39 -9.93
C ASP A 395 32.41 37.11 -9.19
N GLU A 396 31.13 36.98 -8.82
CA GLU A 396 30.62 35.83 -8.06
C GLU A 396 30.78 34.49 -8.84
N ASN A 397 30.57 34.50 -10.16
CA ASN A 397 30.71 33.32 -10.99
C ASN A 397 32.21 32.93 -11.12
N ILE A 398 33.11 33.90 -11.19
CA ILE A 398 34.57 33.63 -11.20
C ILE A 398 35.00 33.03 -9.86
N LEU A 399 34.52 33.57 -8.75
CA LEU A 399 34.80 33.07 -7.41
C LEU A 399 34.32 31.62 -7.27
N LEU A 400 33.10 31.33 -7.71
CA LEU A 400 32.51 30.01 -7.67
C LEU A 400 33.23 29.04 -8.61
N SER A 401 33.61 29.47 -9.83
CA SER A 401 34.39 28.66 -10.75
C SER A 401 35.76 28.26 -10.18
N TYR A 402 36.48 29.21 -9.55
CA TYR A 402 37.72 28.91 -8.86
C TYR A 402 37.53 27.92 -7.72
N ALA A 403 36.50 28.12 -6.89
CA ALA A 403 36.18 27.22 -5.79
C ALA A 403 35.83 25.82 -6.28
N ALA A 404 34.97 25.72 -7.32
CA ALA A 404 34.58 24.47 -7.92
C ALA A 404 35.75 23.72 -8.60
N THR A 405 36.65 24.46 -9.28
CA THR A 405 37.80 23.86 -9.92
C THR A 405 38.74 23.21 -8.89
N ILE A 406 38.98 23.88 -7.75
CA ILE A 406 39.90 23.35 -6.72
C ILE A 406 39.24 22.23 -5.89
N GLU A 407 37.92 22.27 -5.72
CA GLU A 407 37.15 21.23 -5.01
C GLU A 407 36.87 20.00 -5.88
N ASN A 408 37.11 20.04 -7.19
CA ASN A 408 36.86 18.93 -8.08
C ASN A 408 37.64 17.65 -7.72
N ASP A 409 38.80 17.79 -7.13
CA ASP A 409 39.66 16.69 -6.70
C ASP A 409 39.48 16.34 -5.20
N SER A 410 38.44 16.90 -4.54
CA SER A 410 38.15 16.71 -3.13
C SER A 410 36.93 15.83 -2.91
N GLU A 411 37.02 14.84 -2.02
CA GLU A 411 35.87 13.97 -1.63
C GLU A 411 35.03 14.57 -0.50
N HIS A 412 35.33 15.78 -0.04
CA HIS A 412 34.63 16.38 1.09
C HIS A 412 33.20 16.75 0.75
N PRO A 413 32.21 16.61 1.67
CA PRO A 413 30.81 16.99 1.40
C PRO A 413 30.61 18.44 0.93
N ILE A 414 31.47 19.36 1.39
CA ILE A 414 31.51 20.76 0.95
C ILE A 414 31.82 20.86 -0.54
N ALA A 415 32.73 20.05 -1.05
CA ALA A 415 33.15 20.02 -2.45
C ALA A 415 31.97 19.72 -3.36
N ARG A 416 31.20 18.67 -3.03
CA ARG A 416 30.00 18.32 -3.79
C ARG A 416 28.99 19.46 -3.86
N GLY A 417 28.81 20.20 -2.76
CA GLY A 417 27.93 21.36 -2.71
C GLY A 417 28.36 22.48 -3.65
N ILE A 418 29.65 22.80 -3.67
CA ILE A 418 30.22 23.84 -4.53
C ILE A 418 30.18 23.42 -6.00
N LEU A 419 30.56 22.17 -6.31
CA LEU A 419 30.51 21.62 -7.67
C LEU A 419 29.09 21.60 -8.23
N ASN A 420 28.10 21.19 -7.43
CA ASN A 420 26.71 21.20 -7.86
C ASN A 420 26.20 22.61 -8.18
N GLU A 421 26.55 23.62 -7.36
CA GLU A 421 26.15 24.99 -7.61
C GLU A 421 26.82 25.55 -8.88
N ALA A 422 28.10 25.24 -9.12
CA ALA A 422 28.79 25.61 -10.35
C ALA A 422 28.13 24.95 -11.59
N LYS A 423 27.74 23.68 -11.49
CA LYS A 423 27.03 22.94 -12.56
C LYS A 423 25.65 23.53 -12.82
N LEU A 424 24.89 23.92 -11.77
CA LEU A 424 23.58 24.56 -11.92
C LEU A 424 23.68 25.94 -12.60
N LYS A 425 24.79 26.67 -12.38
CA LYS A 425 25.07 27.94 -13.04
C LYS A 425 25.77 27.78 -14.40
N GLU A 426 25.92 26.53 -14.87
CA GLU A 426 26.59 26.19 -16.14
C GLU A 426 28.02 26.78 -16.26
N LEU A 427 28.76 26.85 -15.12
CA LEU A 427 30.12 27.36 -15.10
C LEU A 427 31.11 26.28 -15.55
N GLU A 428 32.06 26.69 -16.38
CA GLU A 428 33.17 25.82 -16.79
C GLU A 428 34.21 25.68 -15.70
N LEU A 429 34.70 24.46 -15.47
CA LEU A 429 35.84 24.21 -14.61
C LEU A 429 37.13 24.53 -15.39
N LEU A 430 38.07 25.16 -14.71
CA LEU A 430 39.34 25.61 -15.28
C LEU A 430 40.41 24.52 -15.15
N GLU A 431 41.50 24.66 -15.88
CA GLU A 431 42.65 23.78 -15.70
C GLU A 431 43.41 24.11 -14.38
N MET A 432 43.65 23.08 -13.58
CA MET A 432 44.34 23.19 -12.31
C MET A 432 45.64 22.37 -12.30
N SER A 433 46.63 22.91 -11.62
CA SER A 433 47.86 22.21 -11.33
C SER A 433 48.28 22.36 -9.85
N ASN A 434 49.18 21.53 -9.39
CA ASN A 434 49.72 21.56 -8.02
C ASN A 434 48.69 21.47 -6.92
N PHE A 435 47.68 20.60 -7.08
CA PHE A 435 46.69 20.34 -6.03
C PHE A 435 47.36 19.79 -4.76
N ASN A 436 46.99 20.34 -3.60
CA ASN A 436 47.49 19.89 -2.31
C ASN A 436 46.41 20.07 -1.22
N SER A 437 46.19 19.02 -0.44
CA SER A 437 45.27 19.07 0.71
C SER A 437 46.02 19.25 2.00
N ILE A 438 45.67 20.29 2.77
CA ILE A 438 46.32 20.64 4.04
C ILE A 438 45.37 20.32 5.19
N THR A 439 45.68 19.26 5.93
CA THR A 439 44.86 18.77 7.03
C THR A 439 44.53 19.87 8.05
N GLY A 440 43.23 20.10 8.33
CA GLY A 440 42.75 21.09 9.29
C GLY A 440 42.78 22.54 8.79
N VAL A 441 43.23 22.77 7.56
CA VAL A 441 43.30 24.09 6.92
C VAL A 441 42.34 24.18 5.74
N GLY A 442 42.52 23.33 4.76
CA GLY A 442 41.76 23.35 3.52
C GLY A 442 42.54 22.75 2.36
N ILE A 443 42.26 23.21 1.16
CA ILE A 443 42.90 22.76 -0.07
C ILE A 443 43.49 23.93 -0.84
N GLU A 444 44.54 23.69 -1.62
CA GLU A 444 45.19 24.69 -2.46
C GLU A 444 45.60 24.12 -3.82
N GLY A 445 45.72 24.99 -4.80
CA GLY A 445 46.15 24.63 -6.16
C GLY A 445 46.50 25.88 -6.98
N THR A 446 46.98 25.67 -8.19
CA THR A 446 47.30 26.76 -9.13
C THR A 446 46.31 26.73 -10.28
N ILE A 447 45.59 27.84 -10.50
CA ILE A 447 44.58 28.03 -11.57
C ILE A 447 44.97 29.35 -12.28
N ASP A 448 45.12 29.33 -13.60
CA ASP A 448 45.53 30.51 -14.39
C ASP A 448 46.77 31.25 -13.84
N ASP A 449 47.82 30.51 -13.46
CA ASP A 449 49.03 31.01 -12.86
C ASP A 449 48.83 31.73 -11.49
N LYS A 450 47.64 31.59 -10.87
CA LYS A 450 47.30 32.13 -9.55
C LYS A 450 47.23 31.02 -8.52
N GLN A 451 47.79 31.27 -7.34
CA GLN A 451 47.60 30.36 -6.22
C GLN A 451 46.21 30.56 -5.64
N VAL A 452 45.39 29.52 -5.71
CA VAL A 452 44.01 29.52 -5.16
C VAL A 452 43.93 28.58 -3.98
N LYS A 453 43.28 29.02 -2.89
CA LYS A 453 43.07 28.22 -1.69
C LYS A 453 41.61 28.30 -1.24
N VAL A 454 41.04 27.15 -0.88
CA VAL A 454 39.77 27.08 -0.13
C VAL A 454 40.12 26.67 1.30
N VAL A 455 39.83 27.56 2.26
CA VAL A 455 40.29 27.42 3.64
C VAL A 455 39.17 27.60 4.66
N SER A 456 39.40 27.01 5.85
CA SER A 456 38.50 27.15 6.99
C SER A 456 38.58 28.54 7.64
N PRO A 457 37.52 28.98 8.37
CA PRO A 457 37.54 30.23 9.16
C PRO A 457 38.68 30.29 10.17
N GLY A 458 39.09 29.13 10.70
CA GLY A 458 40.22 29.03 11.64
C GLY A 458 41.54 29.44 11.02
N TYR A 459 41.77 29.13 9.76
CA TYR A 459 42.99 29.55 9.03
C TYR A 459 43.02 31.07 8.84
N VAL A 460 41.92 31.68 8.37
CA VAL A 460 41.81 33.14 8.14
C VAL A 460 42.09 33.92 9.42
N ARG A 461 41.56 33.48 10.55
CA ARG A 461 41.83 34.08 11.87
C ARG A 461 43.26 33.91 12.31
N LYS A 462 43.86 32.72 12.09
CA LYS A 462 45.25 32.43 12.45
C LYS A 462 46.23 33.30 11.65
N GLN A 463 45.94 33.53 10.38
CA GLN A 463 46.74 34.39 9.50
C GLN A 463 46.47 35.88 9.71
N LYS A 464 45.51 36.26 10.58
CA LYS A 464 45.11 37.65 10.87
C LYS A 464 44.66 38.40 9.60
N ILE A 465 44.03 37.69 8.65
CA ILE A 465 43.43 38.29 7.46
C ILE A 465 42.18 39.05 7.89
N ASP A 466 42.18 40.35 7.62
CA ASP A 466 41.04 41.23 7.97
C ASP A 466 39.89 41.05 6.98
N PHE A 467 38.67 40.87 7.50
CA PHE A 467 37.47 40.75 6.71
C PHE A 467 36.25 41.30 7.48
N ASP A 468 35.20 41.69 6.77
CA ASP A 468 33.94 42.09 7.40
C ASP A 468 33.24 40.90 8.05
N ASP A 469 33.34 40.81 9.37
CA ASP A 469 32.77 39.73 10.19
C ASP A 469 31.23 39.70 10.20
N LYS A 470 30.54 40.73 9.67
CA LYS A 470 29.11 40.88 9.84
C LYS A 470 28.31 39.74 9.19
N ASN A 471 28.62 39.41 7.94
CA ASN A 471 27.91 38.30 7.23
C ASN A 471 28.39 36.94 7.76
N PHE A 472 29.68 36.78 8.05
CA PHE A 472 30.22 35.58 8.65
C PHE A 472 29.52 35.26 9.98
N ASN A 473 29.39 36.23 10.89
CA ASN A 473 28.73 36.04 12.17
C ASN A 473 27.26 35.69 11.98
N LYS A 474 26.55 36.37 11.07
CA LYS A 474 25.18 36.04 10.69
C LYS A 474 25.07 34.59 10.19
N TRP A 475 25.91 34.14 9.28
CA TRP A 475 25.90 32.80 8.74
C TRP A 475 26.25 31.74 9.78
N SER A 476 27.22 32.06 10.66
CA SER A 476 27.59 31.20 11.80
C SER A 476 26.44 31.05 12.80
N GLU A 477 25.67 32.13 13.07
CA GLU A 477 24.47 32.08 13.91
C GLU A 477 23.34 31.26 13.25
N GLN A 478 23.28 31.26 11.92
CA GLN A 478 22.39 30.42 11.15
C GLN A 478 22.86 28.95 11.02
N GLY A 479 24.04 28.64 11.60
CA GLY A 479 24.63 27.31 11.58
C GLY A 479 25.18 26.86 10.23
N LYS A 480 25.45 27.80 9.31
CA LYS A 480 26.04 27.50 8.02
C LYS A 480 27.53 27.21 8.15
N THR A 481 28.02 26.30 7.34
CA THR A 481 29.43 26.05 7.16
C THR A 481 29.99 27.10 6.21
N VAL A 482 30.98 27.84 6.63
CA VAL A 482 31.60 28.90 5.81
C VAL A 482 33.02 28.48 5.44
N VAL A 483 33.32 28.59 4.15
CA VAL A 483 34.70 28.48 3.62
C VAL A 483 35.11 29.78 2.96
N PHE A 484 36.38 30.07 3.02
CA PHE A 484 36.97 31.29 2.44
C PHE A 484 37.82 30.92 1.23
N LEU A 485 37.71 31.70 0.16
CA LEU A 485 38.57 31.60 -1.01
C LEU A 485 39.64 32.69 -0.97
N LEU A 486 40.90 32.29 -1.08
CA LEU A 486 42.02 33.18 -1.25
C LEU A 486 42.61 33.01 -2.66
N VAL A 487 43.01 34.11 -3.26
CA VAL A 487 43.71 34.16 -4.56
C VAL A 487 45.01 34.96 -4.33
N ASN A 488 46.17 34.33 -4.55
CA ASN A 488 47.48 34.89 -4.26
C ASN A 488 47.62 35.45 -2.84
N GLU A 489 47.14 34.68 -1.86
CA GLU A 489 47.10 35.01 -0.42
C GLU A 489 46.14 36.17 -0.05
N GLU A 490 45.46 36.78 -1.00
CA GLU A 490 44.46 37.81 -0.74
C GLU A 490 43.07 37.21 -0.65
N LEU A 491 42.23 37.68 0.24
CA LEU A 491 40.85 37.21 0.40
C LEU A 491 39.97 37.62 -0.79
N ALA A 492 39.54 36.64 -1.55
CA ALA A 492 38.68 36.83 -2.74
C ALA A 492 37.18 36.75 -2.40
N GLY A 493 36.79 35.88 -1.45
CA GLY A 493 35.42 35.76 -1.03
C GLY A 493 35.18 34.70 0.03
N ALA A 494 33.90 34.55 0.40
CA ALA A 494 33.41 33.54 1.32
C ALA A 494 32.20 32.85 0.74
N ILE A 495 32.09 31.54 0.91
CA ILE A 495 31.00 30.71 0.48
C ILE A 495 30.39 30.08 1.73
N ALA A 496 29.10 30.29 1.93
CA ALA A 496 28.32 29.65 2.99
C ALA A 496 27.51 28.50 2.44
N LEU A 497 27.60 27.36 3.10
CA LEU A 497 26.91 26.14 2.73
C LEU A 497 26.02 25.65 3.88
N ALA A 498 24.87 25.14 3.56
CA ALA A 498 24.00 24.46 4.52
C ALA A 498 23.20 23.39 3.80
N ASP A 499 22.56 22.54 4.59
CA ASP A 499 21.55 21.62 4.08
C ASP A 499 20.27 22.43 3.73
N LYS A 500 19.94 22.48 2.44
CA LYS A 500 18.84 23.33 1.92
C LYS A 500 17.50 22.80 2.41
N ILE A 501 16.64 23.69 2.91
CA ILE A 501 15.25 23.38 3.28
C ILE A 501 14.46 23.14 2.01
N LYS A 502 13.71 22.02 1.94
CA LYS A 502 12.82 21.74 0.82
C LYS A 502 11.68 22.76 0.80
N GLU A 503 11.35 23.29 -0.36
CA GLU A 503 10.22 24.21 -0.55
C GLU A 503 8.89 23.60 -0.08
N SER A 504 8.71 22.29 -0.28
CA SER A 504 7.55 21.55 0.17
C SER A 504 7.42 21.43 1.70
N SER A 505 8.52 21.57 2.46
CA SER A 505 8.50 21.45 3.92
C SER A 505 7.67 22.55 4.58
N LYS A 506 7.88 23.80 4.19
CA LYS A 506 7.10 24.93 4.70
C LYS A 506 5.60 24.77 4.41
N GLN A 507 5.26 24.41 3.17
CA GLN A 507 3.87 24.20 2.75
C GLN A 507 3.22 23.05 3.55
N THR A 508 3.98 21.97 3.81
CA THR A 508 3.50 20.83 4.60
C THR A 508 3.19 21.24 6.03
N ILE A 509 4.09 21.97 6.69
CA ILE A 509 3.88 22.45 8.06
C ILE A 509 2.65 23.36 8.15
N GLU A 510 2.49 24.31 7.23
CA GLU A 510 1.29 25.16 7.15
C GLU A 510 -0.02 24.34 7.01
N GLN A 511 0.00 23.27 6.21
CA GLN A 511 -1.17 22.41 6.05
C GLN A 511 -1.44 21.53 7.28
N LEU A 512 -0.39 21.09 8.01
CA LEU A 512 -0.55 20.39 9.28
C LEU A 512 -1.22 21.30 10.31
N HIS A 513 -0.80 22.57 10.42
CA HIS A 513 -1.41 23.55 11.31
C HIS A 513 -2.89 23.79 10.99
N LYS A 514 -3.27 23.91 9.70
CA LYS A 514 -4.67 24.03 9.28
C LYS A 514 -5.52 22.81 9.71
N ARG A 515 -4.88 21.66 9.93
CA ARG A 515 -5.53 20.43 10.41
C ARG A 515 -5.43 20.25 11.92
N ASN A 516 -4.90 21.24 12.65
CA ASN A 516 -4.61 21.20 14.10
C ASN A 516 -3.66 20.05 14.47
N ILE A 517 -2.67 19.77 13.62
CA ILE A 517 -1.62 18.77 13.85
C ILE A 517 -0.35 19.54 14.19
N LYS A 518 0.27 19.22 15.33
CA LYS A 518 1.55 19.81 15.74
C LYS A 518 2.70 19.28 14.90
N ALA A 519 3.62 20.18 14.53
CA ALA A 519 4.86 19.85 13.87
C ALA A 519 6.02 19.95 14.86
N ILE A 520 6.75 18.87 15.04
CA ILE A 520 7.86 18.76 15.99
C ILE A 520 9.11 18.37 15.21
N MET A 521 10.25 18.99 15.47
CA MET A 521 11.51 18.62 14.86
C MET A 521 12.43 17.91 15.86
N LEU A 522 13.04 16.81 15.45
CA LEU A 522 13.97 16.02 16.20
C LEU A 522 15.27 15.91 15.41
N THR A 523 16.39 16.39 15.94
CA THR A 523 17.66 16.44 15.22
C THR A 523 18.87 16.26 16.14
N GLY A 524 19.96 15.71 15.60
CA GLY A 524 21.27 15.67 16.24
C GLY A 524 22.06 16.98 16.14
N ASP A 525 21.58 17.95 15.35
CA ASP A 525 22.24 19.24 15.19
C ASP A 525 22.20 20.07 16.47
N ASN A 526 23.09 21.07 16.54
CA ASN A 526 23.08 22.00 17.66
C ASN A 526 21.82 22.87 17.69
N GLN A 527 21.47 23.35 18.90
CA GLN A 527 20.21 24.09 19.15
C GLN A 527 20.05 25.33 18.24
N LYS A 528 21.14 26.03 17.84
CA LYS A 528 21.07 27.25 17.01
C LYS A 528 20.61 26.91 15.60
N VAL A 529 21.22 25.89 14.98
CA VAL A 529 20.86 25.42 13.64
C VAL A 529 19.42 24.95 13.62
N ALA A 530 19.05 24.13 14.62
CA ALA A 530 17.71 23.59 14.76
C ALA A 530 16.66 24.70 14.89
N ASN A 531 16.90 25.70 15.72
CA ASN A 531 15.98 26.85 15.89
C ASN A 531 15.86 27.67 14.59
N TYR A 532 16.97 27.89 13.89
CA TYR A 532 16.95 28.63 12.61
C TYR A 532 16.05 27.93 11.58
N VAL A 533 16.22 26.60 11.40
CA VAL A 533 15.38 25.83 10.46
C VAL A 533 13.92 25.88 10.91
N ALA A 534 13.65 25.68 12.19
CA ALA A 534 12.31 25.68 12.76
C ALA A 534 11.56 26.99 12.52
N GLU A 535 12.24 28.14 12.70
CA GLU A 535 11.66 29.48 12.44
C GLU A 535 11.33 29.69 10.96
N GLN A 536 12.18 29.17 10.05
CA GLN A 536 11.97 29.33 8.59
C GLN A 536 10.73 28.60 8.09
N ILE A 537 10.40 27.44 8.67
CA ILE A 537 9.30 26.57 8.21
C ILE A 537 8.11 26.53 9.16
N GLY A 538 8.22 27.12 10.36
CA GLY A 538 7.11 27.22 11.32
C GLY A 538 6.91 25.99 12.20
N ILE A 539 7.99 25.30 12.63
CA ILE A 539 7.93 24.18 13.57
C ILE A 539 7.48 24.67 14.96
N ASP A 540 6.60 23.90 15.63
CA ASP A 540 6.05 24.25 16.95
C ASP A 540 7.02 23.94 18.11
N GLU A 541 7.72 22.80 18.03
CA GLU A 541 8.63 22.33 19.10
C GLU A 541 9.90 21.75 18.48
N VAL A 542 11.05 22.00 19.12
CA VAL A 542 12.37 21.56 18.66
C VAL A 542 13.08 20.79 19.75
N TYR A 543 13.57 19.61 19.41
CA TYR A 543 14.48 18.80 20.21
C TYR A 543 15.78 18.67 19.43
N ALA A 544 16.79 19.42 19.85
CA ALA A 544 18.13 19.45 19.26
C ALA A 544 19.12 18.61 20.08
N GLU A 545 20.28 18.32 19.49
CA GLU A 545 21.39 17.56 20.13
C GLU A 545 20.95 16.16 20.61
N VAL A 546 19.96 15.55 19.95
CA VAL A 546 19.44 14.23 20.30
C VAL A 546 20.20 13.16 19.54
N MET A 547 20.84 12.27 20.29
CA MET A 547 21.59 11.15 19.72
C MET A 547 20.64 10.09 19.12
N PRO A 548 21.07 9.32 18.11
CA PRO A 548 20.20 8.33 17.44
C PRO A 548 19.52 7.34 18.39
N ASN A 549 20.22 6.88 19.43
CA ASN A 549 19.72 5.99 20.45
C ASN A 549 18.67 6.63 21.39
N GLU A 550 18.65 7.96 21.51
CA GLU A 550 17.74 8.71 22.37
C GLU A 550 16.46 9.15 21.64
N LYS A 551 16.44 9.09 20.29
CA LYS A 551 15.29 9.51 19.49
C LYS A 551 14.02 8.74 19.87
N ALA A 552 14.11 7.43 20.12
CA ALA A 552 12.98 6.60 20.52
C ALA A 552 12.41 7.01 21.91
N ASP A 553 13.26 7.42 22.84
CA ASP A 553 12.85 7.89 24.16
C ASP A 553 12.10 9.22 24.06
N LYS A 554 12.56 10.12 23.16
CA LYS A 554 11.86 11.38 22.88
C LYS A 554 10.49 11.17 22.25
N VAL A 555 10.34 10.20 21.34
CA VAL A 555 9.03 9.80 20.83
C VAL A 555 8.12 9.35 21.96
N THR A 556 8.63 8.53 22.90
CA THR A 556 7.88 8.08 24.07
C THR A 556 7.44 9.24 24.97
N GLU A 557 8.34 10.17 25.28
CA GLU A 557 8.05 11.38 26.08
C GLU A 557 6.89 12.20 25.48
N ILE A 558 6.88 12.33 24.14
CA ILE A 558 5.83 13.06 23.43
C ILE A 558 4.49 12.29 23.45
N GLN A 559 4.54 10.96 23.32
CA GLN A 559 3.35 10.09 23.43
C GLN A 559 2.72 10.13 24.84
N GLU A 560 3.54 10.18 25.90
CA GLU A 560 3.07 10.29 27.30
C GLU A 560 2.29 11.57 27.57
N ARG A 561 2.44 12.60 26.73
CA ARG A 561 1.61 13.81 26.76
C ARG A 561 0.19 13.60 26.22
N GLY A 562 -0.16 12.35 25.85
CA GLY A 562 -1.45 11.99 25.27
C GLY A 562 -1.59 12.27 23.79
N LEU A 563 -0.49 12.52 23.09
CA LEU A 563 -0.45 12.74 21.64
C LEU A 563 -0.38 11.41 20.89
N VAL A 564 -1.06 11.34 19.74
CA VAL A 564 -0.93 10.27 18.77
C VAL A 564 0.09 10.73 17.73
N VAL A 565 1.23 10.08 17.70
CA VAL A 565 2.45 10.58 17.05
C VAL A 565 2.75 9.81 15.76
N ALA A 566 2.97 10.54 14.66
CA ALA A 566 3.72 10.03 13.52
C ALA A 566 5.18 10.45 13.63
N MET A 567 6.13 9.55 13.36
CA MET A 567 7.56 9.85 13.21
C MET A 567 7.92 9.71 11.73
N THR A 568 8.65 10.70 11.21
CA THR A 568 9.14 10.69 9.82
C THR A 568 10.65 10.85 9.78
N GLY A 569 11.34 10.01 9.00
CA GLY A 569 12.78 10.02 8.86
C GLY A 569 13.25 9.17 7.69
N ASP A 570 14.56 9.18 7.42
CA ASP A 570 15.18 8.40 6.32
C ASP A 570 15.39 6.91 6.67
N GLY A 571 15.17 6.52 7.90
CA GLY A 571 15.20 5.14 8.40
C GLY A 571 16.54 4.61 8.85
N ILE A 572 17.67 5.15 8.44
CA ILE A 572 18.99 4.62 8.82
C ILE A 572 19.26 4.88 10.31
N ASN A 573 19.13 6.14 10.72
CA ASN A 573 19.36 6.58 12.10
C ASN A 573 18.07 6.61 12.93
N ASP A 574 16.92 6.57 12.28
CA ASP A 574 15.61 6.77 12.87
C ASP A 574 14.82 5.48 13.10
N ALA A 575 15.33 4.33 12.66
CA ALA A 575 14.65 3.03 12.74
C ALA A 575 14.05 2.73 14.14
N PRO A 576 14.73 2.97 15.27
CA PRO A 576 14.14 2.77 16.58
C PRO A 576 12.98 3.74 16.87
N ALA A 577 13.09 5.00 16.44
CA ALA A 577 12.08 6.03 16.62
C ALA A 577 10.84 5.78 15.73
N LEU A 578 11.05 5.37 14.47
CA LEU A 578 9.99 4.97 13.53
C LEU A 578 9.19 3.80 14.09
N THR A 579 9.87 2.76 14.60
CA THR A 579 9.22 1.60 15.21
C THR A 579 8.46 1.95 16.48
N LYS A 580 8.93 2.93 17.26
CA LYS A 580 8.32 3.33 18.52
C LYS A 580 7.08 4.20 18.36
N ALA A 581 7.01 5.00 17.32
CA ALA A 581 5.89 5.89 17.04
C ALA A 581 4.56 5.14 16.86
N ASP A 582 3.44 5.84 16.96
CA ASP A 582 2.11 5.29 16.64
C ASP A 582 1.99 4.96 15.15
N VAL A 583 2.68 5.73 14.31
CA VAL A 583 2.85 5.50 12.87
C VAL A 583 4.27 5.90 12.48
N GLY A 584 5.08 4.96 12.06
CA GLY A 584 6.41 5.21 11.48
C GLY A 584 6.29 5.41 9.96
N ILE A 585 6.82 6.52 9.46
CA ILE A 585 6.80 6.89 8.03
C ILE A 585 8.25 7.08 7.58
N ALA A 586 8.75 6.18 6.73
CA ALA A 586 10.04 6.36 6.08
C ALA A 586 9.90 7.26 4.85
N VAL A 587 10.86 8.15 4.66
CA VAL A 587 10.90 9.11 3.56
C VAL A 587 12.07 8.78 2.65
N GLY A 588 11.76 8.48 1.37
CA GLY A 588 12.75 7.99 0.42
C GLY A 588 12.95 6.47 0.51
N ALA A 589 12.71 5.78 -0.59
CA ALA A 589 12.74 4.31 -0.66
C ALA A 589 14.18 3.72 -0.77
N GLY A 590 15.21 4.53 -0.46
CA GLY A 590 16.60 4.21 -0.80
C GLY A 590 17.31 3.18 0.09
N THR A 591 16.75 2.75 1.23
CA THR A 591 17.43 1.78 2.10
C THR A 591 16.52 0.67 2.58
N ASP A 592 17.00 -0.57 2.52
CA ASP A 592 16.28 -1.75 3.03
C ASP A 592 15.93 -1.60 4.51
N ILE A 593 16.79 -0.91 5.30
CA ILE A 593 16.57 -0.64 6.74
C ILE A 593 15.36 0.27 6.96
N ALA A 594 15.19 1.31 6.12
CA ALA A 594 14.04 2.20 6.19
C ALA A 594 12.75 1.45 5.89
N MET A 595 12.77 0.65 4.83
CA MET A 595 11.63 -0.18 4.43
C MET A 595 11.25 -1.17 5.51
N ASP A 596 12.23 -1.75 6.23
CA ASP A 596 11.97 -2.73 7.29
C ASP A 596 11.46 -2.14 8.61
N SER A 597 11.82 -0.92 8.91
CA SER A 597 11.52 -0.28 10.20
C SER A 597 10.20 0.49 10.20
N ALA A 598 9.76 1.00 9.03
CA ALA A 598 8.58 1.84 8.92
C ALA A 598 7.28 1.03 8.76
N ASP A 599 6.18 1.67 9.10
CA ASP A 599 4.82 1.17 8.87
C ASP A 599 4.29 1.58 7.49
N ILE A 600 4.76 2.73 7.00
CA ILE A 600 4.45 3.31 5.69
C ILE A 600 5.75 3.85 5.12
N VAL A 601 5.99 3.62 3.83
CA VAL A 601 7.15 4.12 3.11
C VAL A 601 6.69 5.08 2.02
N LEU A 602 7.28 6.25 1.97
CA LEU A 602 7.13 7.21 0.88
C LEU A 602 8.21 6.94 -0.15
N VAL A 603 7.81 6.70 -1.39
CA VAL A 603 8.74 6.49 -2.51
C VAL A 603 9.56 7.74 -2.74
N ASP A 604 8.88 8.89 -2.79
CA ASP A 604 9.52 10.18 -2.92
C ASP A 604 9.86 10.79 -1.57
N SER A 605 10.97 11.51 -1.53
CA SER A 605 11.35 12.24 -0.34
C SER A 605 10.57 13.56 -0.18
N ASN A 606 9.26 13.57 -0.51
CA ASN A 606 8.43 14.76 -0.46
C ASN A 606 7.58 14.81 0.82
N PRO A 607 7.79 15.76 1.74
CA PRO A 607 6.99 15.89 2.95
C PRO A 607 5.47 16.06 2.73
N LYS A 608 5.03 16.52 1.56
CA LYS A 608 3.60 16.64 1.23
C LYS A 608 2.86 15.29 1.24
N ASP A 609 3.56 14.20 0.94
CA ASP A 609 2.95 12.87 0.88
C ASP A 609 2.45 12.38 2.24
N ILE A 610 2.98 12.93 3.33
CA ILE A 610 2.47 12.71 4.69
C ILE A 610 1.02 13.17 4.81
N LEU A 611 0.67 14.29 4.19
CA LEU A 611 -0.71 14.82 4.18
C LEU A 611 -1.64 13.90 3.38
N ALA A 612 -1.13 13.31 2.31
CA ALA A 612 -1.86 12.32 1.49
C ALA A 612 -2.17 11.06 2.30
N ILE A 613 -1.21 10.55 3.10
CA ILE A 613 -1.43 9.42 4.02
C ILE A 613 -2.60 9.71 4.96
N PHE A 614 -2.60 10.86 5.65
CA PHE A 614 -3.63 11.22 6.61
C PHE A 614 -5.01 11.37 5.94
N SER A 615 -5.04 12.01 4.78
CA SER A 615 -6.27 12.20 4.00
C SER A 615 -6.83 10.88 3.49
N LEU A 616 -5.97 10.01 2.93
CA LEU A 616 -6.36 8.70 2.42
C LEU A 616 -6.83 7.78 3.56
N SER A 617 -6.11 7.75 4.69
CA SER A 617 -6.51 6.99 5.88
C SER A 617 -7.90 7.39 6.39
N LYS A 618 -8.16 8.70 6.50
CA LYS A 618 -9.45 9.23 6.93
C LYS A 618 -10.59 8.88 5.95
N ARG A 619 -10.36 9.07 4.64
CA ARG A 619 -11.36 8.72 3.60
C ARG A 619 -11.62 7.22 3.56
N THR A 620 -10.58 6.39 3.67
CA THR A 620 -10.70 4.93 3.75
C THR A 620 -11.56 4.49 4.92
N TYR A 621 -11.28 5.02 6.12
CA TYR A 621 -12.07 4.72 7.30
C TYR A 621 -13.54 5.14 7.16
N ASN A 622 -13.80 6.32 6.62
CA ASN A 622 -15.18 6.79 6.37
C ASN A 622 -15.92 5.86 5.40
N LYS A 623 -15.26 5.39 4.34
CA LYS A 623 -15.83 4.40 3.41
C LYS A 623 -16.09 3.05 4.06
N LEU A 624 -15.18 2.59 4.93
CA LEU A 624 -15.40 1.40 5.74
C LEU A 624 -16.65 1.52 6.61
N VAL A 625 -16.79 2.62 7.35
CA VAL A 625 -17.96 2.87 8.21
C VAL A 625 -19.25 2.96 7.39
N GLN A 626 -19.23 3.68 6.26
CA GLN A 626 -20.38 3.75 5.36
C GLN A 626 -20.79 2.36 4.85
N ASN A 627 -19.82 1.55 4.43
CA ASN A 627 -20.08 0.19 3.96
C ASN A 627 -20.67 -0.69 5.07
N LEU A 628 -20.15 -0.58 6.31
CA LEU A 628 -20.70 -1.30 7.45
C LEU A 628 -22.14 -0.90 7.75
N ILE A 629 -22.45 0.40 7.71
CA ILE A 629 -23.82 0.90 7.89
C ILE A 629 -24.75 0.38 6.81
N TRP A 630 -24.36 0.41 5.53
CA TRP A 630 -25.15 -0.13 4.43
C TRP A 630 -25.32 -1.64 4.52
N ALA A 631 -24.24 -2.38 4.87
CA ALA A 631 -24.25 -3.84 4.95
C ALA A 631 -25.09 -4.40 6.11
N THR A 632 -25.29 -3.62 7.19
CA THR A 632 -26.04 -4.06 8.37
C THR A 632 -27.37 -3.32 8.55
N GLY A 633 -27.44 -2.06 8.14
CA GLY A 633 -28.57 -1.18 8.39
C GLY A 633 -29.88 -1.66 7.76
N TYR A 634 -29.79 -2.20 6.52
CA TYR A 634 -31.00 -2.71 5.86
C TYR A 634 -31.60 -3.92 6.62
N ASN A 635 -30.77 -4.74 7.28
CA ASN A 635 -31.22 -5.93 8.00
C ASN A 635 -32.13 -5.54 9.19
N VAL A 636 -31.90 -4.39 9.82
CA VAL A 636 -32.71 -3.89 10.93
C VAL A 636 -34.19 -3.70 10.49
N ILE A 637 -34.42 -3.28 9.26
CA ILE A 637 -35.74 -3.05 8.69
C ILE A 637 -36.26 -4.33 8.03
N ALA A 638 -35.42 -4.99 7.24
CA ALA A 638 -35.84 -6.11 6.40
C ALA A 638 -36.11 -7.39 7.21
N LEU A 639 -35.45 -7.61 8.34
CA LEU A 639 -35.61 -8.80 9.18
C LEU A 639 -37.02 -8.88 9.84
N PRO A 640 -37.59 -7.83 10.44
CA PRO A 640 -38.97 -7.82 10.90
C PRO A 640 -39.99 -8.03 9.74
N LEU A 641 -39.71 -7.44 8.56
CA LEU A 641 -40.55 -7.63 7.39
C LEU A 641 -40.52 -9.10 6.91
N ALA A 642 -39.35 -9.71 6.90
CA ALA A 642 -39.18 -11.14 6.58
C ALA A 642 -39.91 -12.05 7.56
N ALA A 643 -39.84 -11.71 8.85
CA ALA A 643 -40.57 -12.42 9.87
C ALA A 643 -42.10 -12.28 9.74
N GLY A 644 -42.61 -11.37 8.87
CA GLY A 644 -44.00 -11.17 8.60
C GLY A 644 -44.74 -10.24 9.56
N VAL A 645 -44.03 -9.30 10.21
CA VAL A 645 -44.63 -8.31 11.14
C VAL A 645 -45.71 -7.47 10.43
N LEU A 646 -45.54 -7.19 9.14
CA LEU A 646 -46.53 -6.46 8.31
C LEU A 646 -47.48 -7.35 7.52
N ALA A 647 -47.48 -8.66 7.75
CA ALA A 647 -48.42 -9.59 7.11
C ALA A 647 -49.91 -9.24 7.32
N PRO A 648 -50.34 -8.73 8.50
CA PRO A 648 -51.73 -8.28 8.69
C PRO A 648 -52.15 -7.15 7.75
N TRP A 649 -51.19 -6.39 7.21
CA TRP A 649 -51.45 -5.33 6.21
C TRP A 649 -51.17 -5.76 4.77
N GLY A 650 -51.01 -7.07 4.53
CA GLY A 650 -50.79 -7.63 3.18
C GLY A 650 -49.36 -7.47 2.66
N ILE A 651 -48.41 -6.96 3.48
CA ILE A 651 -47.00 -6.80 3.10
C ILE A 651 -46.22 -8.04 3.54
N ILE A 652 -45.86 -8.86 2.58
CA ILE A 652 -45.16 -10.13 2.79
C ILE A 652 -43.95 -10.19 1.87
N LEU A 653 -42.78 -10.44 2.46
CA LEU A 653 -41.54 -10.66 1.70
C LEU A 653 -41.39 -12.16 1.39
N SER A 654 -41.05 -12.47 0.13
CA SER A 654 -40.63 -13.82 -0.28
C SER A 654 -39.09 -13.99 -0.14
N PRO A 655 -38.58 -15.23 -0.06
CA PRO A 655 -37.13 -15.49 -0.04
C PRO A 655 -36.41 -14.89 -1.25
N ALA A 656 -37.00 -14.92 -2.42
CA ALA A 656 -36.48 -14.36 -3.66
C ALA A 656 -36.29 -12.82 -3.56
N VAL A 657 -37.31 -12.10 -3.05
CA VAL A 657 -37.20 -10.65 -2.81
C VAL A 657 -36.13 -10.36 -1.78
N GLY A 658 -36.01 -11.17 -0.73
CA GLY A 658 -34.93 -11.09 0.27
C GLY A 658 -33.56 -11.21 -0.36
N ALA A 659 -33.35 -12.17 -1.23
CA ALA A 659 -32.10 -12.40 -1.96
C ALA A 659 -31.76 -11.23 -2.92
N ILE A 660 -32.74 -10.63 -3.58
CA ILE A 660 -32.55 -9.42 -4.42
C ILE A 660 -32.10 -8.25 -3.57
N LEU A 661 -32.76 -7.97 -2.44
CA LEU A 661 -32.38 -6.86 -1.53
C LEU A 661 -30.96 -7.04 -0.99
N MET A 662 -30.58 -8.26 -0.63
CA MET A 662 -29.25 -8.61 -0.17
C MET A 662 -28.20 -8.38 -1.28
N SER A 663 -28.46 -8.85 -2.50
CA SER A 663 -27.56 -8.64 -3.65
C SER A 663 -27.42 -7.16 -4.01
N LEU A 664 -28.51 -6.39 -3.92
CA LEU A 664 -28.48 -4.93 -4.13
C LEU A 664 -27.62 -4.23 -3.08
N SER A 665 -27.70 -4.64 -1.81
CA SER A 665 -26.83 -4.13 -0.73
C SER A 665 -25.35 -4.38 -1.05
N THR A 666 -25.01 -5.55 -1.58
CA THR A 666 -23.63 -5.89 -2.01
C THR A 666 -23.15 -4.99 -3.13
N ILE A 667 -24.02 -4.71 -4.12
CA ILE A 667 -23.68 -3.79 -5.22
C ILE A 667 -23.44 -2.37 -4.69
N ILE A 668 -24.28 -1.88 -3.78
CA ILE A 668 -24.10 -0.55 -3.16
C ILE A 668 -22.78 -0.47 -2.44
N VAL A 669 -22.43 -1.47 -1.64
CA VAL A 669 -21.15 -1.57 -0.92
C VAL A 669 -19.95 -1.56 -1.89
N ALA A 670 -20.05 -2.31 -3.00
CA ALA A 670 -19.02 -2.36 -4.02
C ALA A 670 -18.84 -1.00 -4.73
N ILE A 671 -19.93 -0.35 -5.14
CA ILE A 671 -19.89 0.98 -5.75
C ILE A 671 -19.31 2.00 -4.79
N ASN A 672 -19.74 1.99 -3.51
CA ASN A 672 -19.23 2.92 -2.51
C ASN A 672 -17.73 2.77 -2.27
N ALA A 673 -17.19 1.55 -2.27
CA ALA A 673 -15.76 1.30 -2.19
C ALA A 673 -15.02 1.84 -3.43
N GLN A 674 -15.56 1.63 -4.64
CA GLN A 674 -14.97 2.13 -5.90
C GLN A 674 -14.95 3.67 -5.98
N LEU A 675 -15.84 4.36 -5.28
CA LEU A 675 -15.81 5.83 -5.20
C LEU A 675 -14.55 6.37 -4.50
N LEU A 676 -13.76 5.50 -3.83
CA LEU A 676 -12.47 5.87 -3.28
C LEU A 676 -11.46 6.24 -4.39
N HIS A 677 -11.59 5.71 -5.61
CA HIS A 677 -10.75 6.09 -6.76
C HIS A 677 -10.88 7.56 -7.18
N ARG A 678 -11.91 8.27 -6.72
CA ARG A 678 -12.02 9.73 -6.91
C ARG A 678 -11.20 10.53 -5.87
N PHE A 679 -10.27 9.85 -5.20
CA PHE A 679 -9.32 10.53 -4.32
C PHE A 679 -8.29 11.26 -5.18
N GLU A 680 -8.19 12.56 -5.01
CA GLU A 680 -7.10 13.39 -5.49
C GLU A 680 -6.25 13.77 -4.28
N VAL A 681 -4.94 13.72 -4.43
CA VAL A 681 -3.99 14.19 -3.42
C VAL A 681 -4.03 15.72 -3.47
N GLU A 682 -4.60 16.33 -2.43
CA GLU A 682 -4.65 17.80 -2.26
C GLU A 682 -3.31 18.34 -1.79
#